data_788f739fd46a95924ee354fb247dc832
#
_entry.id   788f739fd46a95924ee354fb247dc832
#
_cell.length_a   1.000
_cell.length_b   1.000
_cell.length_c   1.000
_cell.angle_alpha   90.00
_cell.angle_beta   90.00
_cell.angle_gamma   90.00
#
_symmetry.space_group_name_H-M   'P 1'
#
loop_
_entity.id
_entity.type
_entity.pdbx_description
1 polymer ?
#
loop_
_entity_poly.entity_id
_entity_poly.type
_entity_poly.pdbx_seq_one_letter_code
_entity_poly.pdbx_strand_id
1 'polypeptide(L)'
;MTGDLREGPVAPAAGREGAAGDGPDEGEPGSTHAARREPEEFGSARFLNRELSWLDFAARVLDLAADPETPLLERAKFLAIFATGADEFFQVRVAGLKDRHAAGIRSRSADGRTVSEQLRAVRARATGLLGRAERIFSDGLVPELASAGIEVVSYGSLDRDARESLRGIFDRDIFPVLTPLAVDPGHPFPYISNLSLNLAVVVADPETGEERFARVKVPPLLPRFVALGDDRRLVLLEEVIAAHLERLFPDMAIGAHHVFRVTRNADLDLDDGEADDLLAAVEIELRRRRFGRAVRLEVDSAIEREVLELLVTELELTDEDVYRCTAPLDLGQLWSVVGFDRPELHEPAWVPATPPRLAGHGEEPVDLFAVLRERDVLVQHPYDSFATSVEAFISQAAEDPDVLAIKQTLYRTSGDAPFVTALARAAEAGKQVAALVELKARFDEQRNIVWARQLEQAGVHVVYGVVGLKTHSKTALVVRREPDGIRRYCHVGTGNYNSDTARVYEDLGILTCDPDVGADLNDLFNHLTGFSRTSASRALVLAPERFRPWVLEQVGLETAAGESGRITIKVNGLTDPEVVDALYRASQAGALVELMVRGVCSLRPKVAGLSDRISVRSVVGRFLEHSRIYRFGWPSASVLASCATRDDPAVAHRAAPRSVGSDARYFIGSGDLMERNLDRRIEAIAPVRSPELCARLEDVLALGLADDTHAWDLGDDGTWSRVRGDRGVSSQARLQELAVERSRRRHPAEQAG
;
A
#
# COMPACT_ATOMS: atom_id res chain seq x y z
N MET A 1 -5.59 -10.34 59.08
CA MET A 1 -6.84 -9.75 59.55
C MET A 1 -7.74 -9.68 58.35
N THR A 2 -8.42 -10.74 57.96
CA THR A 2 -9.76 -11.23 58.40
C THR A 2 -10.91 -10.35 58.02
N GLY A 3 -11.77 -10.90 57.16
CA GLY A 3 -13.16 -10.59 56.96
C GLY A 3 -13.57 -10.61 55.49
N ASP A 4 -13.86 -11.61 54.87
CA ASP A 4 -14.91 -12.65 54.65
C ASP A 4 -16.32 -12.17 54.88
N LEU A 5 -17.21 -12.36 53.86
CA LEU A 5 -18.64 -12.62 53.83
C LEU A 5 -19.14 -12.45 52.37
N ARG A 6 -19.37 -13.43 51.62
CA ARG A 6 -20.39 -14.50 51.40
C ARG A 6 -21.83 -14.03 51.22
N GLU A 7 -22.43 -14.64 50.19
CA GLU A 7 -23.80 -15.08 49.91
C GLU A 7 -24.71 -14.04 49.20
N GLY A 8 -25.50 -14.34 48.20
CA GLY A 8 -26.01 -15.57 47.58
C GLY A 8 -27.23 -15.21 46.75
N PRO A 9 -27.81 -16.11 45.92
CA PRO A 9 -28.68 -15.79 44.81
C PRO A 9 -30.15 -15.79 45.12
N VAL A 10 -30.99 -15.05 44.33
CA VAL A 10 -32.43 -15.25 44.27
C VAL A 10 -32.93 -15.26 42.82
N ALA A 11 -33.53 -16.37 42.43
CA ALA A 11 -34.44 -16.56 41.30
C ALA A 11 -35.83 -16.86 41.86
N PRO A 12 -36.86 -17.19 41.05
CA PRO A 12 -37.70 -16.32 40.23
C PRO A 12 -39.20 -16.35 40.67
N ALA A 13 -40.05 -15.55 40.10
CA ALA A 13 -41.50 -15.76 40.26
C ALA A 13 -42.25 -15.55 38.91
N ALA A 14 -43.00 -16.59 38.60
CA ALA A 14 -43.85 -16.73 37.43
C ALA A 14 -45.30 -16.24 37.69
N GLY A 15 -46.01 -15.95 36.59
CA GLY A 15 -47.42 -16.25 36.43
C GLY A 15 -48.39 -15.08 36.36
N ARG A 16 -49.11 -14.84 35.31
CA ARG A 16 -50.41 -15.41 34.95
C ARG A 16 -51.09 -14.69 33.75
N GLU A 17 -51.50 -15.50 32.86
CA GLU A 17 -52.61 -15.52 31.91
C GLU A 17 -53.78 -14.56 32.13
N GLY A 18 -54.36 -14.10 31.02
CA GLY A 18 -55.67 -13.52 30.90
C GLY A 18 -56.09 -13.31 29.44
N ALA A 19 -57.14 -14.05 29.02
CA ALA A 19 -57.54 -14.34 27.69
C ALA A 19 -58.51 -13.34 27.05
N ALA A 20 -58.51 -13.35 25.71
CA ALA A 20 -59.65 -13.28 24.75
C ALA A 20 -60.49 -12.02 24.55
N GLY A 21 -60.61 -11.63 23.30
CA GLY A 21 -61.65 -10.74 22.76
C GLY A 21 -61.55 -10.61 21.25
N ASP A 22 -62.33 -11.45 20.55
CA ASP A 22 -62.55 -11.44 19.10
C ASP A 22 -63.30 -10.21 18.60
N GLY A 23 -62.95 -9.72 17.42
CA GLY A 23 -63.74 -8.82 16.58
C GLY A 23 -63.05 -8.60 15.22
N PRO A 24 -63.68 -8.82 14.08
CA PRO A 24 -63.04 -8.78 12.77
C PRO A 24 -62.93 -7.35 12.25
N ASP A 25 -61.77 -7.01 11.74
CA ASP A 25 -61.60 -5.77 10.98
C ASP A 25 -61.22 -6.06 9.53
N GLU A 26 -61.81 -5.29 8.65
CA GLU A 26 -61.78 -5.47 7.19
C GLU A 26 -60.45 -5.04 6.59
N GLY A 27 -59.97 -5.79 5.63
CA GLY A 27 -58.65 -5.61 5.00
C GLY A 27 -58.53 -4.40 4.08
N GLU A 28 -57.44 -3.67 4.22
CA GLU A 28 -56.84 -2.88 3.16
C GLU A 28 -55.70 -3.66 2.50
N PRO A 29 -55.43 -3.53 1.18
CA PRO A 29 -54.43 -4.34 0.48
C PRO A 29 -53.03 -3.90 0.87
N GLY A 30 -52.39 -4.75 1.63
CA GLY A 30 -51.02 -4.57 2.12
C GLY A 30 -49.98 -4.41 1.03
N SER A 31 -49.20 -3.37 1.12
CA SER A 31 -47.85 -3.29 0.53
C SER A 31 -46.97 -4.38 1.18
N THR A 32 -46.61 -5.38 0.45
CA THR A 32 -45.65 -6.38 0.87
C THR A 32 -44.24 -5.76 0.97
N HIS A 33 -43.97 -5.06 2.04
CA HIS A 33 -42.60 -4.87 2.50
C HIS A 33 -42.18 -6.23 3.09
N ALA A 34 -41.49 -7.05 2.27
CA ALA A 34 -40.72 -8.15 2.81
C ALA A 34 -39.86 -7.58 3.96
N ALA A 35 -39.98 -8.16 5.14
CA ALA A 35 -39.20 -7.74 6.30
C ALA A 35 -37.72 -7.71 5.89
N ARG A 36 -37.12 -6.52 5.92
CA ARG A 36 -35.69 -6.35 5.59
C ARG A 36 -34.91 -7.16 6.62
N ARG A 37 -34.09 -8.09 6.15
CA ARG A 37 -33.17 -8.85 6.98
C ARG A 37 -32.03 -7.94 7.41
N GLU A 38 -31.69 -7.95 8.71
CA GLU A 38 -30.48 -7.26 9.19
C GLU A 38 -29.22 -7.89 8.52
N PRO A 39 -28.13 -7.11 8.32
CA PRO A 39 -26.89 -7.64 7.71
C PRO A 39 -26.36 -8.89 8.41
N GLU A 40 -26.48 -8.97 9.73
CA GLU A 40 -26.06 -10.11 10.54
C GLU A 40 -26.80 -11.39 10.20
N GLU A 41 -28.02 -11.34 9.70
CA GLU A 41 -28.81 -12.50 9.26
C GLU A 41 -28.26 -13.17 8.00
N PHE A 42 -27.42 -12.47 7.22
CA PHE A 42 -26.68 -13.04 6.11
C PHE A 42 -25.44 -13.85 6.55
N GLY A 43 -25.15 -13.88 7.85
CA GLY A 43 -24.03 -14.62 8.43
C GLY A 43 -22.69 -14.14 7.91
N SER A 44 -21.67 -14.99 8.01
CA SER A 44 -20.32 -14.70 7.55
C SER A 44 -20.19 -14.60 6.03
N ALA A 45 -21.15 -15.12 5.27
CA ALA A 45 -21.15 -15.09 3.81
C ALA A 45 -21.24 -13.66 3.22
N ARG A 46 -21.64 -12.67 4.03
CA ARG A 46 -21.65 -11.25 3.62
C ARG A 46 -20.24 -10.64 3.49
N PHE A 47 -19.22 -11.32 4.00
CA PHE A 47 -17.83 -10.85 3.91
C PHE A 47 -17.02 -11.65 2.90
N LEU A 48 -16.07 -10.97 2.26
CA LEU A 48 -14.99 -11.59 1.49
C LEU A 48 -13.76 -11.77 2.38
N ASN A 49 -13.00 -12.85 2.14
CA ASN A 49 -11.76 -13.09 2.87
C ASN A 49 -10.71 -12.05 2.52
N ARG A 50 -10.14 -11.45 3.53
CA ARG A 50 -9.14 -10.37 3.41
C ARG A 50 -7.88 -10.80 2.66
N GLU A 51 -7.36 -11.99 2.93
CA GLU A 51 -6.11 -12.46 2.34
C GLU A 51 -6.32 -12.88 0.87
N LEU A 52 -7.46 -13.49 0.55
CA LEU A 52 -7.84 -13.77 -0.84
C LEU A 52 -8.10 -12.50 -1.64
N SER A 53 -8.76 -11.51 -1.04
CA SER A 53 -8.97 -10.20 -1.67
C SER A 53 -7.64 -9.49 -2.01
N TRP A 54 -6.59 -9.69 -1.19
CA TRP A 54 -5.25 -9.20 -1.51
C TRP A 54 -4.67 -9.93 -2.74
N LEU A 55 -4.82 -11.24 -2.81
CA LEU A 55 -4.38 -12.02 -3.98
C LEU A 55 -5.16 -11.64 -5.25
N ASP A 56 -6.42 -11.25 -5.12
CA ASP A 56 -7.20 -10.73 -6.25
C ASP A 56 -6.72 -9.34 -6.69
N PHE A 57 -6.22 -8.50 -5.77
CA PHE A 57 -5.51 -7.29 -6.15
C PHE A 57 -4.21 -7.61 -6.92
N ALA A 58 -3.42 -8.56 -6.44
CA ALA A 58 -2.22 -9.02 -7.15
C ALA A 58 -2.55 -9.59 -8.55
N ALA A 59 -3.71 -10.25 -8.70
CA ALA A 59 -4.18 -10.72 -10.01
C ALA A 59 -4.45 -9.57 -10.99
N ARG A 60 -5.01 -8.44 -10.52
CA ARG A 60 -5.22 -7.24 -11.36
C ARG A 60 -3.90 -6.59 -11.80
N VAL A 61 -2.86 -6.63 -10.96
CA VAL A 61 -1.51 -6.21 -11.35
C VAL A 61 -0.94 -7.11 -12.46
N LEU A 62 -1.16 -8.44 -12.36
CA LEU A 62 -0.77 -9.38 -13.42
C LEU A 62 -1.58 -9.18 -14.71
N ASP A 63 -2.82 -8.69 -14.64
CA ASP A 63 -3.58 -8.34 -15.84
C ASP A 63 -2.88 -7.28 -16.67
N LEU A 64 -2.25 -6.26 -16.02
CA LEU A 64 -1.46 -5.24 -16.72
C LEU A 64 -0.15 -5.78 -17.27
N ALA A 65 0.50 -6.72 -16.58
CA ALA A 65 1.69 -7.40 -17.09
C ALA A 65 1.38 -8.26 -18.33
N ALA A 66 0.15 -8.76 -18.43
CA ALA A 66 -0.31 -9.58 -19.57
C ALA A 66 -0.93 -8.78 -20.72
N ASP A 67 -1.23 -7.49 -20.49
CA ASP A 67 -1.94 -6.65 -21.46
C ASP A 67 -1.01 -6.14 -22.56
N PRO A 68 -1.21 -6.54 -23.84
CA PRO A 68 -0.36 -6.10 -24.95
C PRO A 68 -0.47 -4.59 -25.26
N GLU A 69 -1.51 -3.91 -24.79
CA GLU A 69 -1.64 -2.46 -24.93
C GLU A 69 -0.72 -1.68 -23.96
N THR A 70 -0.25 -2.35 -22.90
CA THR A 70 0.75 -1.80 -21.96
C THR A 70 2.13 -1.86 -22.61
N PRO A 71 2.95 -0.79 -22.60
CA PRO A 71 4.32 -0.80 -23.11
C PRO A 71 5.17 -1.93 -22.53
N LEU A 72 6.06 -2.50 -23.33
CA LEU A 72 6.74 -3.76 -23.01
C LEU A 72 7.53 -3.73 -21.69
N LEU A 73 8.30 -2.67 -21.44
CA LEU A 73 9.06 -2.55 -20.17
C LEU A 73 8.14 -2.21 -18.98
N GLU A 74 7.00 -1.59 -19.21
CA GLU A 74 5.98 -1.44 -18.16
C GLU A 74 5.33 -2.78 -17.80
N ARG A 75 5.12 -3.68 -18.77
CA ARG A 75 4.65 -5.06 -18.49
C ARG A 75 5.67 -5.82 -17.63
N ALA A 76 6.96 -5.71 -17.95
CA ALA A 76 8.04 -6.27 -17.13
C ALA A 76 8.04 -5.68 -15.71
N LYS A 77 7.82 -4.37 -15.58
CA LYS A 77 7.66 -3.66 -14.31
C LYS A 77 6.47 -4.16 -13.49
N PHE A 78 5.28 -4.34 -14.10
CA PHE A 78 4.13 -4.89 -13.39
C PHE A 78 4.37 -6.33 -12.92
N LEU A 79 5.11 -7.13 -13.69
CA LEU A 79 5.51 -8.47 -13.26
C LEU A 79 6.48 -8.43 -12.07
N ALA A 80 7.45 -7.51 -12.08
CA ALA A 80 8.36 -7.28 -10.95
C ALA A 80 7.61 -6.80 -9.70
N ILE A 81 6.63 -5.89 -9.85
CA ILE A 81 5.76 -5.42 -8.76
C ILE A 81 4.95 -6.57 -8.17
N PHE A 82 4.37 -7.43 -9.02
CA PHE A 82 3.66 -8.62 -8.55
C PHE A 82 4.56 -9.54 -7.74
N ALA A 83 5.75 -9.86 -8.25
CA ALA A 83 6.70 -10.77 -7.58
C ALA A 83 7.15 -10.22 -6.21
N THR A 84 7.54 -8.94 -6.16
CA THR A 84 7.91 -8.27 -4.91
C THR A 84 6.74 -8.20 -3.92
N GLY A 85 5.53 -7.90 -4.42
CA GLY A 85 4.32 -7.90 -3.60
C GLY A 85 3.96 -9.30 -3.06
N ALA A 86 4.15 -10.34 -3.86
CA ALA A 86 3.97 -11.72 -3.42
C ALA A 86 4.96 -12.09 -2.30
N ASP A 87 6.23 -11.69 -2.43
CA ASP A 87 7.22 -11.89 -1.37
C ASP A 87 6.79 -11.22 -0.06
N GLU A 88 6.34 -9.97 -0.08
CA GLU A 88 5.82 -9.28 1.10
C GLU A 88 4.60 -10.01 1.68
N PHE A 89 3.71 -10.50 0.83
CA PHE A 89 2.53 -11.25 1.27
C PHE A 89 2.91 -12.52 2.05
N PHE A 90 3.88 -13.28 1.55
CA PHE A 90 4.38 -14.46 2.25
C PHE A 90 5.13 -14.10 3.53
N GLN A 91 6.01 -13.11 3.49
CA GLN A 91 6.79 -12.67 4.64
C GLN A 91 5.93 -12.21 5.83
N VAL A 92 4.71 -11.72 5.57
CA VAL A 92 3.89 -11.05 6.57
C VAL A 92 2.56 -11.76 6.77
N ARG A 93 1.77 -11.96 5.69
CA ARG A 93 0.41 -12.45 5.81
C ARG A 93 0.36 -13.96 6.01
N VAL A 94 1.07 -14.68 5.16
CA VAL A 94 1.16 -16.14 5.29
C VAL A 94 1.92 -16.50 6.56
N ALA A 95 3.01 -15.77 6.86
CA ALA A 95 3.75 -15.94 8.10
C ALA A 95 2.85 -15.80 9.33
N GLY A 96 2.08 -14.71 9.43
CA GLY A 96 1.16 -14.50 10.55
C GLY A 96 0.03 -15.53 10.62
N LEU A 97 -0.47 -16.04 9.49
CA LEU A 97 -1.43 -17.16 9.49
C LEU A 97 -0.76 -18.45 10.02
N LYS A 98 0.48 -18.75 9.63
CA LYS A 98 1.24 -19.91 10.12
C LYS A 98 1.52 -19.82 11.63
N ASP A 99 1.88 -18.63 12.12
CA ASP A 99 2.12 -18.43 13.55
C ASP A 99 0.84 -18.63 14.36
N ARG A 100 -0.30 -18.12 13.90
CA ARG A 100 -1.61 -18.37 14.50
C ARG A 100 -1.99 -19.84 14.45
N HIS A 101 -1.67 -20.54 13.38
CA HIS A 101 -1.90 -21.99 13.25
C HIS A 101 -1.06 -22.77 14.25
N ALA A 102 0.25 -22.47 14.35
CA ALA A 102 1.17 -23.10 15.28
C ALA A 102 0.80 -22.84 16.75
N ALA A 103 0.30 -21.64 17.05
CA ALA A 103 -0.23 -21.27 18.37
C ALA A 103 -1.60 -21.90 18.70
N GLY A 104 -2.18 -22.70 17.79
CA GLY A 104 -3.48 -23.34 18.00
C GLY A 104 -4.67 -22.38 18.08
N ILE A 105 -4.58 -21.17 17.51
CA ILE A 105 -5.62 -20.16 17.55
C ILE A 105 -6.81 -20.62 16.70
N ARG A 106 -8.00 -20.71 17.35
CA ARG A 106 -9.24 -21.24 16.73
C ARG A 106 -10.21 -20.15 16.24
N SER A 107 -9.88 -18.86 16.47
CA SER A 107 -10.77 -17.77 15.99
C SER A 107 -10.92 -17.82 14.47
N ARG A 108 -12.15 -17.55 14.01
CA ARG A 108 -12.48 -17.49 12.59
C ARG A 108 -12.29 -16.07 12.06
N SER A 109 -11.99 -15.95 10.78
CA SER A 109 -12.03 -14.67 10.05
C SER A 109 -13.49 -14.19 9.85
N ALA A 110 -13.68 -12.93 9.48
CA ALA A 110 -15.02 -12.36 9.26
C ALA A 110 -15.87 -13.18 8.27
N ASP A 111 -15.25 -13.75 7.24
CA ASP A 111 -15.88 -14.64 6.27
C ASP A 111 -16.11 -16.09 6.80
N GLY A 112 -15.84 -16.34 8.07
CA GLY A 112 -16.13 -17.59 8.79
C GLY A 112 -15.06 -18.70 8.68
N ARG A 113 -13.96 -18.48 7.97
CA ARG A 113 -12.89 -19.48 7.79
C ARG A 113 -12.03 -19.62 9.01
N THR A 114 -11.63 -20.85 9.33
CA THR A 114 -10.56 -21.16 10.24
C THR A 114 -9.20 -20.79 9.64
N VAL A 115 -8.15 -20.72 10.47
CA VAL A 115 -6.78 -20.44 10.00
C VAL A 115 -6.32 -21.46 8.96
N SER A 116 -6.58 -22.77 9.20
CA SER A 116 -6.21 -23.84 8.25
C SER A 116 -6.96 -23.75 6.92
N GLU A 117 -8.26 -23.37 6.94
CA GLU A 117 -9.04 -23.14 5.73
C GLU A 117 -8.52 -21.94 4.94
N GLN A 118 -8.09 -20.86 5.63
CA GLN A 118 -7.45 -19.71 4.99
C GLN A 118 -6.12 -20.10 4.35
N LEU A 119 -5.22 -20.81 5.06
CA LEU A 119 -3.93 -21.26 4.52
C LEU A 119 -4.11 -22.10 3.26
N ARG A 120 -5.03 -23.06 3.25
CA ARG A 120 -5.32 -23.90 2.07
C ARG A 120 -5.85 -23.07 0.89
N ALA A 121 -6.77 -22.15 1.14
CA ALA A 121 -7.34 -21.30 0.10
C ALA A 121 -6.29 -20.31 -0.47
N VAL A 122 -5.47 -19.72 0.40
CA VAL A 122 -4.35 -18.85 0.03
C VAL A 122 -3.34 -19.62 -0.83
N ARG A 123 -2.94 -20.84 -0.41
CA ARG A 123 -2.02 -21.67 -1.19
C ARG A 123 -2.57 -21.95 -2.59
N ALA A 124 -3.80 -22.41 -2.71
CA ALA A 124 -4.41 -22.71 -4.00
C ALA A 124 -4.43 -21.49 -4.93
N ARG A 125 -4.85 -20.31 -4.40
CA ARG A 125 -4.89 -19.06 -5.16
C ARG A 125 -3.50 -18.56 -5.54
N ALA A 126 -2.56 -18.57 -4.60
CA ALA A 126 -1.18 -18.13 -4.82
C ALA A 126 -0.46 -19.00 -5.86
N THR A 127 -0.59 -20.32 -5.79
CA THR A 127 -0.01 -21.25 -6.79
C THR A 127 -0.52 -20.94 -8.19
N GLY A 128 -1.84 -20.68 -8.34
CA GLY A 128 -2.42 -20.30 -9.64
C GLY A 128 -1.86 -18.97 -10.18
N LEU A 129 -1.65 -17.98 -9.31
CA LEU A 129 -1.10 -16.68 -9.71
C LEU A 129 0.40 -16.74 -10.03
N LEU A 130 1.18 -17.48 -9.25
CA LEU A 130 2.61 -17.69 -9.51
C LEU A 130 2.81 -18.40 -10.86
N GLY A 131 2.08 -19.50 -11.13
CA GLY A 131 2.15 -20.16 -12.43
C GLY A 131 1.65 -19.29 -13.60
N ARG A 132 0.71 -18.34 -13.35
CA ARG A 132 0.33 -17.34 -14.35
C ARG A 132 1.47 -16.34 -14.61
N ALA A 133 2.16 -15.87 -13.56
CA ALA A 133 3.31 -14.98 -13.66
C ALA A 133 4.45 -15.62 -14.47
N GLU A 134 4.73 -16.90 -14.23
CA GLU A 134 5.72 -17.68 -15.00
C GLU A 134 5.37 -17.71 -16.49
N ARG A 135 4.12 -18.00 -16.85
CA ARG A 135 3.69 -17.98 -18.26
C ARG A 135 3.77 -16.60 -18.89
N ILE A 136 3.38 -15.53 -18.18
CA ILE A 136 3.53 -14.16 -18.68
C ILE A 136 5.00 -13.86 -18.97
N PHE A 137 5.92 -14.31 -18.12
CA PHE A 137 7.35 -14.15 -18.35
C PHE A 137 7.82 -14.97 -19.55
N SER A 138 7.64 -16.29 -19.51
CA SER A 138 8.26 -17.22 -20.45
C SER A 138 7.60 -17.18 -21.83
N ASP A 139 6.26 -17.16 -21.90
CA ASP A 139 5.50 -17.27 -23.14
C ASP A 139 5.18 -15.90 -23.77
N GLY A 140 5.20 -14.83 -22.95
CA GLY A 140 4.89 -13.47 -23.36
C GLY A 140 6.11 -12.57 -23.43
N LEU A 141 6.65 -12.19 -22.26
CA LEU A 141 7.69 -11.14 -22.20
C LEU A 141 9.00 -11.52 -22.85
N VAL A 142 9.53 -12.74 -22.64
CA VAL A 142 10.84 -13.16 -23.19
C VAL A 142 10.85 -13.10 -24.71
N PRO A 143 9.88 -13.64 -25.46
CA PRO A 143 9.84 -13.52 -26.92
C PRO A 143 9.68 -12.07 -27.42
N GLU A 144 8.87 -11.26 -26.74
CA GLU A 144 8.65 -9.87 -27.14
C GLU A 144 9.87 -8.99 -26.82
N LEU A 145 10.56 -9.20 -25.68
CA LEU A 145 11.82 -8.55 -25.37
C LEU A 145 12.88 -8.89 -26.43
N ALA A 146 13.00 -10.17 -26.82
CA ALA A 146 13.91 -10.59 -27.89
C ALA A 146 13.59 -9.88 -29.21
N SER A 147 12.32 -9.77 -29.57
CA SER A 147 11.87 -9.03 -30.77
C SER A 147 12.22 -7.54 -30.69
N ALA A 148 12.27 -6.98 -29.48
CA ALA A 148 12.69 -5.59 -29.23
C ALA A 148 14.22 -5.46 -29.08
N GLY A 149 14.99 -6.54 -29.25
CA GLY A 149 16.46 -6.56 -29.19
C GLY A 149 17.02 -6.69 -27.75
N ILE A 150 16.23 -7.19 -26.80
CA ILE A 150 16.66 -7.53 -25.43
C ILE A 150 16.47 -9.04 -25.26
N GLU A 151 17.54 -9.82 -25.42
CA GLU A 151 17.49 -11.27 -25.44
C GLU A 151 17.87 -11.87 -24.08
N VAL A 152 16.92 -12.46 -23.37
CA VAL A 152 17.21 -13.29 -22.20
C VAL A 152 17.45 -14.71 -22.69
N VAL A 153 18.70 -15.17 -22.62
CA VAL A 153 19.14 -16.45 -23.20
C VAL A 153 19.70 -17.38 -22.13
N SER A 154 19.51 -18.69 -22.31
CA SER A 154 20.13 -19.66 -21.39
C SER A 154 21.62 -19.83 -21.72
N TYR A 155 22.43 -20.10 -20.69
CA TYR A 155 23.86 -20.38 -20.87
C TYR A 155 24.11 -21.55 -21.85
N GLY A 156 23.23 -22.55 -21.81
CA GLY A 156 23.32 -23.73 -22.68
C GLY A 156 23.17 -23.41 -24.18
N SER A 157 22.44 -22.36 -24.54
CA SER A 157 22.20 -21.96 -25.94
C SER A 157 23.33 -21.11 -26.54
N LEU A 158 24.29 -20.68 -25.73
CA LEU A 158 25.37 -19.79 -26.17
C LEU A 158 26.41 -20.50 -27.07
N ASP A 159 26.93 -19.75 -28.03
CA ASP A 159 28.08 -20.17 -28.82
C ASP A 159 29.39 -20.19 -27.98
N ARG A 160 30.47 -20.69 -28.57
CA ARG A 160 31.76 -20.84 -27.89
C ARG A 160 32.34 -19.51 -27.43
N ASP A 161 32.26 -18.49 -28.28
CA ASP A 161 32.87 -17.17 -28.00
C ASP A 161 32.13 -16.44 -26.87
N ALA A 162 30.81 -16.53 -26.85
CA ALA A 162 30.01 -16.01 -25.77
C ALA A 162 30.27 -16.70 -24.42
N ARG A 163 30.41 -18.04 -24.43
CA ARG A 163 30.79 -18.80 -23.22
C ARG A 163 32.20 -18.44 -22.72
N GLU A 164 33.15 -18.22 -23.61
CA GLU A 164 34.53 -17.81 -23.25
C GLU A 164 34.52 -16.39 -22.66
N SER A 165 33.69 -15.48 -23.22
CA SER A 165 33.48 -14.13 -22.66
C SER A 165 32.90 -14.19 -21.24
N LEU A 166 31.85 -15.01 -21.03
CA LEU A 166 31.25 -15.20 -19.69
C LEU A 166 32.20 -15.85 -18.70
N ARG A 167 33.05 -16.77 -19.17
CA ARG A 167 34.11 -17.37 -18.34
C ARG A 167 35.08 -16.29 -17.85
N GLY A 168 35.47 -15.36 -18.73
CA GLY A 168 36.33 -14.24 -18.34
C GLY A 168 35.67 -13.34 -17.29
N ILE A 169 34.35 -13.06 -17.41
CA ILE A 169 33.56 -12.33 -16.41
C ILE A 169 33.48 -13.14 -15.11
N PHE A 170 33.20 -14.43 -15.21
CA PHE A 170 33.12 -15.32 -14.04
C PHE A 170 34.42 -15.32 -13.24
N ASP A 171 35.56 -15.58 -13.89
CA ASP A 171 36.85 -15.66 -13.21
C ASP A 171 37.27 -14.35 -12.57
N ARG A 172 36.94 -13.21 -13.19
CA ARG A 172 37.34 -11.88 -12.73
C ARG A 172 36.40 -11.29 -11.67
N ASP A 173 35.07 -11.36 -11.89
CA ASP A 173 34.10 -10.57 -11.18
C ASP A 173 33.18 -11.41 -10.28
N ILE A 174 32.93 -12.69 -10.61
CA ILE A 174 31.96 -13.54 -9.91
C ILE A 174 32.67 -14.52 -8.96
N PHE A 175 33.63 -15.29 -9.45
CA PHE A 175 34.34 -16.33 -8.69
C PHE A 175 34.93 -15.81 -7.36
N PRO A 176 35.59 -14.63 -7.29
CA PRO A 176 36.21 -14.15 -6.04
C PRO A 176 35.23 -13.86 -4.91
N VAL A 177 33.94 -13.67 -5.21
CA VAL A 177 32.89 -13.37 -4.20
C VAL A 177 32.06 -14.60 -3.83
N LEU A 178 32.30 -15.74 -4.46
CA LEU A 178 31.59 -16.99 -4.16
C LEU A 178 32.25 -17.74 -3.01
N THR A 179 31.44 -18.32 -2.14
CA THR A 179 31.89 -19.20 -1.07
C THR A 179 30.94 -20.40 -1.00
N PRO A 180 31.37 -21.57 -1.51
CA PRO A 180 30.58 -22.78 -1.34
C PRO A 180 30.64 -23.25 0.12
N LEU A 181 29.51 -23.72 0.64
CA LEU A 181 29.36 -24.25 1.98
C LEU A 181 28.88 -25.69 1.88
N ALA A 182 29.77 -26.65 2.22
CA ALA A 182 29.42 -28.06 2.30
C ALA A 182 28.60 -28.37 3.56
N VAL A 183 27.80 -29.42 3.52
CA VAL A 183 27.03 -29.95 4.64
C VAL A 183 27.50 -31.36 4.96
N ASP A 184 28.06 -31.56 6.13
CA ASP A 184 28.49 -32.85 6.66
C ASP A 184 28.41 -32.82 8.20
N PRO A 185 28.67 -33.90 8.93
CA PRO A 185 28.61 -33.90 10.41
C PRO A 185 29.50 -32.86 11.09
N GLY A 186 30.55 -32.36 10.41
CA GLY A 186 31.39 -31.25 10.92
C GLY A 186 30.94 -29.86 10.46
N HIS A 187 30.07 -29.80 9.47
CA HIS A 187 29.58 -28.57 8.86
C HIS A 187 28.04 -28.62 8.78
N PRO A 188 27.33 -28.10 9.81
CA PRO A 188 25.88 -28.16 9.85
C PRO A 188 25.27 -27.35 8.69
N PHE A 189 23.99 -27.65 8.37
CA PHE A 189 23.28 -26.97 7.30
C PHE A 189 23.36 -25.44 7.47
N PRO A 190 23.83 -24.70 6.44
CA PRO A 190 24.07 -23.28 6.56
C PRO A 190 22.76 -22.50 6.64
N TYR A 191 22.77 -21.43 7.42
CA TYR A 191 21.63 -20.51 7.44
C TYR A 191 21.38 -19.91 6.05
N ILE A 192 20.14 -20.06 5.55
CA ILE A 192 19.70 -19.48 4.28
C ILE A 192 19.03 -18.12 4.56
N SER A 193 19.62 -17.05 4.05
CA SER A 193 19.11 -15.69 4.23
C SER A 193 17.76 -15.50 3.55
N ASN A 194 16.89 -14.68 4.14
CA ASN A 194 15.58 -14.36 3.56
C ASN A 194 15.71 -13.83 2.12
N LEU A 195 14.89 -14.37 1.22
CA LEU A 195 14.79 -14.01 -0.21
C LEU A 195 16.07 -14.20 -1.03
N SER A 196 17.13 -14.80 -0.49
CA SER A 196 18.34 -15.05 -1.24
C SER A 196 18.18 -16.22 -2.20
N LEU A 197 18.71 -16.06 -3.44
CA LEU A 197 18.88 -17.15 -4.39
C LEU A 197 20.10 -17.98 -4.02
N ASN A 198 19.98 -19.28 -4.17
CA ASN A 198 21.03 -20.24 -3.86
C ASN A 198 21.00 -21.39 -4.85
N LEU A 199 22.16 -22.00 -5.06
CA LEU A 199 22.28 -23.29 -5.71
C LEU A 199 22.45 -24.38 -4.65
N ALA A 200 21.60 -25.37 -4.68
CA ALA A 200 21.79 -26.68 -4.04
C ALA A 200 22.62 -27.54 -4.98
N VAL A 201 23.81 -27.96 -4.57
CA VAL A 201 24.73 -28.69 -5.41
C VAL A 201 25.07 -30.04 -4.75
N VAL A 202 24.94 -31.12 -5.47
CA VAL A 202 25.43 -32.42 -5.04
C VAL A 202 26.82 -32.63 -5.64
N VAL A 203 27.81 -32.85 -4.80
CA VAL A 203 29.20 -33.13 -5.24
C VAL A 203 29.56 -34.53 -4.76
N ALA A 204 30.23 -35.28 -5.64
CA ALA A 204 30.67 -36.63 -5.32
C ALA A 204 32.21 -36.71 -5.34
N ASP A 205 32.78 -37.38 -4.36
CA ASP A 205 34.18 -37.74 -4.36
C ASP A 205 34.42 -38.86 -5.41
N PRO A 206 35.21 -38.64 -6.48
CA PRO A 206 35.39 -39.63 -7.52
C PRO A 206 36.14 -40.88 -7.09
N GLU A 207 36.88 -40.86 -5.96
CA GLU A 207 37.59 -42.00 -5.43
C GLU A 207 36.71 -42.89 -4.54
N THR A 208 35.88 -42.27 -3.68
CA THR A 208 35.02 -42.96 -2.72
C THR A 208 33.60 -43.16 -3.21
N GLY A 209 33.14 -42.33 -4.14
CA GLY A 209 31.74 -42.26 -4.55
C GLY A 209 30.81 -41.65 -3.52
N GLU A 210 31.35 -41.06 -2.46
CA GLU A 210 30.53 -40.41 -1.41
C GLU A 210 29.97 -39.12 -1.94
N GLU A 211 28.63 -38.99 -1.87
CA GLU A 211 27.89 -37.76 -2.25
C GLU A 211 27.74 -36.83 -1.03
N ARG A 212 27.92 -35.55 -1.28
CA ARG A 212 27.77 -34.49 -0.29
C ARG A 212 26.96 -33.34 -0.85
N PHE A 213 26.14 -32.76 0.01
CA PHE A 213 25.40 -31.52 -0.33
C PHE A 213 26.28 -30.30 -0.09
N ALA A 214 26.26 -29.36 -1.02
CA ALA A 214 26.90 -28.08 -0.88
C ALA A 214 25.91 -26.96 -1.29
N ARG A 215 25.98 -25.83 -0.62
CA ARG A 215 25.21 -24.65 -0.94
C ARG A 215 26.10 -23.57 -1.52
N VAL A 216 25.73 -22.99 -2.68
CA VAL A 216 26.37 -21.80 -3.25
C VAL A 216 25.35 -20.67 -3.28
N LYS A 217 25.64 -19.56 -2.59
CA LYS A 217 24.78 -18.37 -2.60
C LYS A 217 25.04 -17.58 -3.88
N VAL A 218 23.96 -17.21 -4.58
CA VAL A 218 24.02 -16.22 -5.66
C VAL A 218 24.19 -14.84 -5.04
N PRO A 219 25.28 -14.10 -5.35
CA PRO A 219 25.59 -12.84 -4.69
C PRO A 219 24.57 -11.75 -5.07
N PRO A 220 23.83 -11.16 -4.11
CA PRO A 220 22.81 -10.15 -4.42
C PRO A 220 23.39 -8.79 -4.80
N LEU A 221 24.70 -8.59 -4.63
CA LEU A 221 25.39 -7.33 -5.00
C LEU A 221 25.81 -7.32 -6.46
N LEU A 222 25.83 -8.48 -7.12
CA LEU A 222 26.12 -8.58 -8.56
C LEU A 222 24.82 -8.46 -9.35
N PRO A 223 24.89 -7.88 -10.58
CA PRO A 223 23.74 -7.87 -11.48
C PRO A 223 23.28 -9.31 -11.78
N ARG A 224 21.98 -9.57 -11.58
CA ARG A 224 21.45 -10.90 -11.86
C ARG A 224 21.41 -11.23 -13.35
N PHE A 225 21.15 -10.23 -14.18
CA PHE A 225 21.21 -10.34 -15.62
C PHE A 225 22.61 -9.93 -16.07
N VAL A 226 23.45 -10.90 -16.39
CA VAL A 226 24.82 -10.69 -16.86
C VAL A 226 24.80 -10.39 -18.34
N ALA A 227 25.22 -9.18 -18.71
CA ALA A 227 25.22 -8.72 -20.09
C ALA A 227 26.39 -9.32 -20.89
N LEU A 228 26.14 -9.68 -22.15
CA LEU A 228 27.10 -10.12 -23.12
C LEU A 228 27.38 -9.03 -24.15
N GLY A 229 28.57 -8.48 -24.12
CA GLY A 229 29.05 -7.53 -25.14
C GLY A 229 28.30 -6.19 -25.13
N ASP A 230 27.33 -6.05 -26.04
CA ASP A 230 26.58 -4.81 -26.28
C ASP A 230 25.29 -4.66 -25.44
N ASP A 231 25.19 -5.35 -24.33
CA ASP A 231 24.03 -5.37 -23.41
C ASP A 231 22.72 -5.92 -24.02
N ARG A 232 22.77 -6.49 -25.22
CA ARG A 232 21.58 -7.03 -25.87
C ARG A 232 21.21 -8.44 -25.43
N ARG A 233 22.23 -9.26 -25.13
CA ARG A 233 22.04 -10.62 -24.63
C ARG A 233 22.33 -10.70 -23.14
N LEU A 234 21.40 -11.24 -22.40
CA LEU A 234 21.40 -11.34 -20.95
C LEU A 234 21.36 -12.81 -20.53
N VAL A 235 22.27 -13.20 -19.64
CA VAL A 235 22.30 -14.54 -19.05
C VAL A 235 22.08 -14.42 -17.54
N LEU A 236 21.31 -15.32 -16.95
CA LEU A 236 21.09 -15.31 -15.51
C LEU A 236 22.37 -15.67 -14.74
N LEU A 237 22.67 -14.92 -13.71
CA LEU A 237 23.88 -15.10 -12.89
C LEU A 237 23.96 -16.51 -12.30
N GLU A 238 22.85 -17.07 -11.86
CA GLU A 238 22.79 -18.46 -11.37
C GLU A 238 23.16 -19.50 -12.43
N GLU A 239 22.83 -19.27 -13.71
CA GLU A 239 23.24 -20.15 -14.79
C GLU A 239 24.72 -20.01 -15.09
N VAL A 240 25.27 -18.80 -15.03
CA VAL A 240 26.71 -18.56 -15.17
C VAL A 240 27.47 -19.27 -14.05
N ILE A 241 27.01 -19.19 -12.81
CA ILE A 241 27.62 -19.88 -11.66
C ILE A 241 27.53 -21.40 -11.84
N ALA A 242 26.34 -21.91 -12.21
CA ALA A 242 26.11 -23.33 -12.42
C ALA A 242 27.02 -23.94 -13.49
N ALA A 243 27.27 -23.21 -14.59
CA ALA A 243 28.15 -23.63 -15.66
C ALA A 243 29.63 -23.69 -15.26
N HIS A 244 30.00 -23.11 -14.11
CA HIS A 244 31.42 -23.08 -13.65
C HIS A 244 31.61 -23.68 -12.25
N LEU A 245 30.68 -24.54 -11.80
CA LEU A 245 30.77 -25.20 -10.48
C LEU A 245 32.06 -26.00 -10.28
N GLU A 246 32.64 -26.60 -11.35
CA GLU A 246 33.91 -27.29 -11.28
C GLU A 246 35.07 -26.43 -10.75
N ARG A 247 34.98 -25.10 -10.93
CA ARG A 247 35.95 -24.14 -10.39
C ARG A 247 35.83 -23.95 -8.88
N LEU A 248 34.62 -24.17 -8.33
CA LEU A 248 34.32 -24.04 -6.91
C LEU A 248 34.61 -25.36 -6.15
N PHE A 249 34.56 -26.48 -6.83
CA PHE A 249 34.76 -27.82 -6.28
C PHE A 249 35.83 -28.58 -7.06
N PRO A 250 37.10 -28.13 -6.96
CA PRO A 250 38.20 -28.82 -7.67
C PRO A 250 38.33 -30.28 -7.21
N ASP A 251 38.61 -31.15 -8.15
CA ASP A 251 38.77 -32.59 -7.94
C ASP A 251 37.51 -33.35 -7.45
N MET A 252 36.33 -32.70 -7.45
CA MET A 252 35.04 -33.34 -7.17
C MET A 252 34.22 -33.50 -8.46
N ALA A 253 33.44 -34.55 -8.53
CA ALA A 253 32.46 -34.71 -9.61
C ALA A 253 31.20 -33.88 -9.25
N ILE A 254 30.76 -33.01 -10.18
CA ILE A 254 29.55 -32.26 -10.02
C ILE A 254 28.35 -33.11 -10.42
N GLY A 255 27.46 -33.36 -9.47
CA GLY A 255 26.20 -34.05 -9.69
C GLY A 255 25.06 -33.08 -10.01
N ALA A 256 23.87 -33.36 -9.47
CA ALA A 256 22.72 -32.48 -9.63
C ALA A 256 22.94 -31.10 -8.98
N HIS A 257 22.40 -30.08 -9.63
CA HIS A 257 22.36 -28.74 -9.07
C HIS A 257 21.01 -28.04 -9.37
N HIS A 258 20.45 -27.39 -8.38
CA HIS A 258 19.13 -26.78 -8.49
C HIS A 258 19.11 -25.42 -7.82
N VAL A 259 18.39 -24.46 -8.43
CA VAL A 259 18.15 -23.15 -7.82
C VAL A 259 17.04 -23.25 -6.79
N PHE A 260 17.25 -22.64 -5.63
CA PHE A 260 16.21 -22.52 -4.61
C PHE A 260 16.25 -21.17 -3.91
N ARG A 261 15.12 -20.80 -3.31
CA ARG A 261 14.91 -19.52 -2.62
C ARG A 261 14.01 -19.73 -1.41
N VAL A 262 14.34 -19.09 -0.28
CA VAL A 262 13.58 -19.21 0.96
C VAL A 262 12.98 -17.87 1.35
N THR A 263 11.68 -17.83 1.60
CA THR A 263 11.00 -16.69 2.21
C THR A 263 10.83 -16.96 3.70
N ARG A 264 11.22 -15.98 4.53
CA ARG A 264 11.11 -16.07 6.00
C ARG A 264 10.10 -15.07 6.55
N ASN A 265 9.58 -15.35 7.74
CA ASN A 265 8.78 -14.38 8.49
C ASN A 265 9.62 -13.12 8.71
N ALA A 266 9.08 -11.98 8.30
CA ALA A 266 9.70 -10.66 8.41
C ALA A 266 8.82 -9.65 9.16
N ASP A 267 7.76 -10.10 9.81
CA ASP A 267 6.96 -9.23 10.68
C ASP A 267 7.72 -9.00 12.00
N LEU A 268 7.73 -7.75 12.45
CA LEU A 268 8.33 -7.38 13.72
C LEU A 268 7.30 -7.58 14.82
N ASP A 269 7.59 -8.47 15.76
CA ASP A 269 6.78 -8.68 16.96
C ASP A 269 7.47 -7.98 18.13
N LEU A 270 7.17 -6.69 18.30
CA LEU A 270 7.68 -5.86 19.39
C LEU A 270 6.58 -5.68 20.42
N ASP A 271 6.84 -6.09 21.64
CA ASP A 271 6.08 -5.65 22.80
C ASP A 271 6.58 -4.27 23.23
N ASP A 272 5.94 -3.22 22.69
CA ASP A 272 6.32 -1.83 22.96
C ASP A 272 6.13 -1.43 24.43
N GLY A 273 5.28 -2.17 25.16
CA GLY A 273 4.96 -1.88 26.56
C GLY A 273 6.09 -2.22 27.53
N GLU A 274 6.99 -3.12 27.13
CA GLU A 274 8.13 -3.57 27.95
C GLU A 274 9.46 -2.92 27.55
N ALA A 275 9.50 -2.07 26.49
CA ALA A 275 10.73 -1.46 26.00
C ALA A 275 11.03 -0.15 26.72
N ASP A 276 12.11 -0.09 27.48
CA ASP A 276 12.63 1.16 28.08
C ASP A 276 13.18 2.12 27.01
N ASP A 277 13.66 1.59 25.87
CA ASP A 277 14.16 2.33 24.71
C ASP A 277 13.66 1.66 23.42
N LEU A 278 12.70 2.32 22.75
CA LEU A 278 12.06 1.82 21.53
C LEU A 278 13.07 1.68 20.37
N LEU A 279 14.02 2.63 20.25
CA LEU A 279 15.02 2.58 19.18
C LEU A 279 15.94 1.36 19.36
N ALA A 280 16.44 1.13 20.58
CA ALA A 280 17.27 -0.03 20.88
C ALA A 280 16.48 -1.35 20.69
N ALA A 281 15.20 -1.39 21.07
CA ALA A 281 14.33 -2.56 20.89
C ALA A 281 14.13 -2.88 19.40
N VAL A 282 13.85 -1.86 18.57
CA VAL A 282 13.73 -2.03 17.10
C VAL A 282 15.05 -2.52 16.49
N GLU A 283 16.21 -1.99 16.91
CA GLU A 283 17.52 -2.47 16.41
C GLU A 283 17.80 -3.94 16.78
N ILE A 284 17.44 -4.37 17.98
CA ILE A 284 17.58 -5.77 18.41
C ILE A 284 16.67 -6.65 17.56
N GLU A 285 15.41 -6.26 17.38
CA GLU A 285 14.43 -7.04 16.64
C GLU A 285 14.78 -7.12 15.15
N LEU A 286 15.33 -6.05 14.55
CA LEU A 286 15.86 -6.09 13.18
C LEU A 286 17.00 -7.10 13.00
N ARG A 287 17.81 -7.31 14.04
CA ARG A 287 18.83 -8.38 14.04
C ARG A 287 18.19 -9.76 14.15
N ARG A 288 17.19 -9.96 15.02
CA ARG A 288 16.45 -11.19 15.19
C ARG A 288 15.65 -11.58 13.95
N ARG A 289 15.04 -10.60 13.27
CA ARG A 289 14.28 -10.78 12.02
C ARG A 289 15.09 -11.50 10.95
N ARG A 290 16.41 -11.36 10.92
CA ARG A 290 17.26 -12.10 9.99
C ARG A 290 17.12 -13.61 10.16
N PHE A 291 16.74 -14.09 11.35
CA PHE A 291 16.59 -15.50 11.71
C PHE A 291 15.11 -15.93 11.82
N GLY A 292 14.20 -15.19 11.20
CA GLY A 292 12.79 -15.54 11.18
C GLY A 292 12.54 -16.92 10.58
N ARG A 293 11.48 -17.60 11.05
CA ARG A 293 11.11 -18.95 10.59
C ARG A 293 10.86 -18.94 9.07
N ALA A 294 11.27 -20.00 8.38
CA ALA A 294 10.94 -20.20 6.97
C ALA A 294 9.42 -20.34 6.79
N VAL A 295 8.90 -19.72 5.73
CA VAL A 295 7.46 -19.66 5.41
C VAL A 295 7.17 -20.31 4.07
N ARG A 296 8.08 -20.15 3.10
CA ARG A 296 7.96 -20.66 1.74
C ARG A 296 9.33 -21.09 1.23
N LEU A 297 9.35 -22.18 0.50
CA LEU A 297 10.48 -22.66 -0.28
C LEU A 297 10.08 -22.65 -1.77
N GLU A 298 10.79 -21.87 -2.58
CA GLU A 298 10.70 -21.87 -4.05
C GLU A 298 11.84 -22.69 -4.59
N VAL A 299 11.56 -23.59 -5.52
CA VAL A 299 12.55 -24.49 -6.12
C VAL A 299 12.34 -24.61 -7.61
N ASP A 300 13.40 -24.87 -8.35
CA ASP A 300 13.31 -25.33 -9.73
C ASP A 300 12.40 -26.58 -9.81
N SER A 301 11.51 -26.59 -10.77
CA SER A 301 10.58 -27.72 -10.98
C SER A 301 11.26 -29.06 -11.20
N ALA A 302 12.49 -29.07 -11.75
CA ALA A 302 13.32 -30.25 -12.01
C ALA A 302 14.09 -30.75 -10.77
N ILE A 303 13.95 -30.10 -9.59
CA ILE A 303 14.67 -30.50 -8.38
C ILE A 303 14.45 -31.97 -8.05
N GLU A 304 15.54 -32.67 -7.78
CA GLU A 304 15.52 -34.08 -7.36
C GLU A 304 14.90 -34.25 -5.99
N ARG A 305 14.26 -35.39 -5.80
CA ARG A 305 13.46 -35.67 -4.60
C ARG A 305 14.33 -35.63 -3.33
N GLU A 306 15.50 -36.22 -3.38
CA GLU A 306 16.44 -36.33 -2.26
C GLU A 306 16.91 -34.94 -1.80
N VAL A 307 17.25 -34.06 -2.73
CA VAL A 307 17.66 -32.67 -2.48
C VAL A 307 16.51 -31.89 -1.88
N LEU A 308 15.28 -32.07 -2.41
CA LEU A 308 14.11 -31.41 -1.88
C LEU A 308 13.77 -31.84 -0.45
N GLU A 309 13.79 -33.16 -0.16
CA GLU A 309 13.53 -33.71 1.16
C GLU A 309 14.54 -33.18 2.20
N LEU A 310 15.81 -33.04 1.81
CA LEU A 310 16.84 -32.40 2.63
C LEU A 310 16.48 -30.94 2.94
N LEU A 311 16.17 -30.12 1.92
CA LEU A 311 15.82 -28.72 2.11
C LEU A 311 14.58 -28.55 2.97
N VAL A 312 13.53 -29.35 2.78
CA VAL A 312 12.29 -29.31 3.55
C VAL A 312 12.56 -29.63 5.02
N THR A 313 13.38 -30.65 5.28
CA THR A 313 13.74 -31.08 6.64
C THR A 313 14.56 -30.01 7.35
N GLU A 314 15.64 -29.53 6.73
CA GLU A 314 16.56 -28.56 7.33
C GLU A 314 15.94 -27.16 7.53
N LEU A 315 14.95 -26.82 6.74
CA LEU A 315 14.21 -25.55 6.86
C LEU A 315 12.97 -25.66 7.74
N GLU A 316 12.68 -26.83 8.31
CA GLU A 316 11.50 -27.11 9.13
C GLU A 316 10.18 -26.77 8.43
N LEU A 317 10.10 -27.08 7.13
CA LEU A 317 8.94 -26.86 6.26
C LEU A 317 8.15 -28.15 6.03
N THR A 318 7.03 -28.00 5.34
CA THR A 318 6.18 -29.09 4.87
C THR A 318 6.03 -29.01 3.36
N ASP A 319 5.54 -30.07 2.72
CA ASP A 319 5.25 -30.07 1.26
C ASP A 319 4.27 -28.96 0.86
N GLU A 320 3.40 -28.55 1.81
CA GLU A 320 2.47 -27.43 1.56
C GLU A 320 3.18 -26.07 1.43
N ASP A 321 4.43 -25.96 1.83
CA ASP A 321 5.25 -24.76 1.79
C ASP A 321 6.15 -24.67 0.56
N VAL A 322 6.20 -25.75 -0.21
CA VAL A 322 7.03 -25.85 -1.42
C VAL A 322 6.28 -25.34 -2.64
N TYR A 323 6.93 -24.48 -3.41
CA TYR A 323 6.46 -23.95 -4.70
C TYR A 323 7.47 -24.32 -5.79
N ARG A 324 7.07 -25.19 -6.72
CA ARG A 324 7.88 -25.59 -7.86
C ARG A 324 7.68 -24.62 -9.00
N CYS A 325 8.75 -24.01 -9.48
CA CYS A 325 8.74 -22.98 -10.52
C CYS A 325 9.35 -23.55 -11.83
N THR A 326 8.72 -23.23 -12.94
CA THR A 326 9.19 -23.58 -14.30
C THR A 326 9.95 -22.43 -14.97
N ALA A 327 9.74 -21.20 -14.49
CA ALA A 327 10.49 -20.01 -14.88
C ALA A 327 11.58 -19.70 -13.84
N PRO A 328 12.52 -18.80 -14.14
CA PRO A 328 13.51 -18.34 -13.18
C PRO A 328 12.86 -17.83 -11.89
N LEU A 329 13.42 -18.20 -10.75
CA LEU A 329 12.96 -17.71 -9.44
C LEU A 329 13.18 -16.19 -9.34
N ASP A 330 12.52 -15.54 -8.38
CA ASP A 330 12.71 -14.11 -8.10
C ASP A 330 12.52 -13.17 -9.31
N LEU A 331 11.34 -13.22 -9.93
CA LEU A 331 10.98 -12.30 -11.02
C LEU A 331 10.98 -10.82 -10.60
N GLY A 332 11.10 -10.53 -9.29
CA GLY A 332 11.33 -9.17 -8.79
C GLY A 332 12.58 -8.50 -9.36
N GLN A 333 13.59 -9.29 -9.76
CA GLN A 333 14.82 -8.77 -10.34
C GLN A 333 14.66 -8.21 -11.77
N LEU A 334 13.48 -8.35 -12.38
CA LEU A 334 13.15 -7.69 -13.66
C LEU A 334 13.25 -6.17 -13.60
N TRP A 335 13.30 -5.56 -12.41
CA TRP A 335 13.59 -4.13 -12.25
C TRP A 335 14.89 -3.71 -12.95
N SER A 336 15.89 -4.58 -13.05
CA SER A 336 17.15 -4.29 -13.78
C SER A 336 16.93 -4.21 -15.29
N VAL A 337 16.00 -5.01 -15.83
CA VAL A 337 15.61 -4.95 -17.26
C VAL A 337 14.74 -3.72 -17.53
N VAL A 338 13.84 -3.37 -16.61
CA VAL A 338 13.05 -2.14 -16.67
C VAL A 338 13.93 -0.89 -16.73
N GLY A 339 15.11 -0.93 -16.12
CA GLY A 339 16.05 0.20 -16.09
C GLY A 339 16.80 0.46 -17.41
N PHE A 340 16.57 -0.29 -18.48
CA PHE A 340 17.24 -0.07 -19.76
C PHE A 340 16.77 1.23 -20.43
N ASP A 341 17.69 1.96 -21.04
CA ASP A 341 17.41 3.20 -21.76
C ASP A 341 16.75 2.92 -23.12
N ARG A 342 15.49 2.60 -23.08
CA ARG A 342 14.59 2.29 -24.22
C ARG A 342 13.27 3.03 -24.07
N PRO A 343 13.28 4.36 -24.23
CA PRO A 343 12.09 5.21 -24.00
C PRO A 343 10.86 4.77 -24.79
N GLU A 344 11.04 4.21 -25.98
CA GLU A 344 9.96 3.71 -26.83
C GLU A 344 9.24 2.48 -26.31
N LEU A 345 9.81 1.79 -25.30
CA LEU A 345 9.24 0.62 -24.62
C LEU A 345 8.61 0.97 -23.27
N HIS A 346 8.62 2.26 -22.90
CA HIS A 346 8.05 2.80 -21.66
C HIS A 346 6.85 3.70 -21.93
N GLU A 347 6.10 3.97 -20.88
CA GLU A 347 5.18 5.11 -20.86
C GLU A 347 5.94 6.43 -21.06
N PRO A 348 5.39 7.40 -21.82
CA PRO A 348 6.01 8.72 -21.95
C PRO A 348 6.31 9.34 -20.59
N ALA A 349 7.51 9.90 -20.43
CA ALA A 349 7.91 10.52 -19.16
C ALA A 349 6.91 11.59 -18.74
N TRP A 350 6.43 11.52 -17.50
CA TRP A 350 5.54 12.53 -16.94
C TRP A 350 6.31 13.58 -16.15
N VAL A 351 6.10 14.86 -16.49
CA VAL A 351 6.61 15.99 -15.73
C VAL A 351 5.45 16.63 -14.95
N PRO A 352 5.47 16.59 -13.62
CA PRO A 352 4.42 17.18 -12.80
C PRO A 352 4.25 18.68 -13.03
N ALA A 353 3.02 19.15 -13.10
CA ALA A 353 2.70 20.56 -13.35
C ALA A 353 2.76 21.37 -12.05
N THR A 354 3.30 22.57 -12.10
CA THR A 354 3.21 23.51 -10.96
C THR A 354 1.82 24.17 -10.97
N PRO A 355 1.04 24.08 -9.87
CA PRO A 355 -0.22 24.81 -9.76
C PRO A 355 -0.02 26.32 -9.93
N PRO A 356 -0.90 27.05 -10.65
CA PRO A 356 -0.68 28.47 -10.98
C PRO A 356 -0.43 29.37 -9.76
N ARG A 357 -1.10 29.09 -8.65
CA ARG A 357 -0.94 29.86 -7.39
C ARG A 357 0.40 29.60 -6.69
N LEU A 358 1.07 28.51 -7.04
CA LEU A 358 2.38 28.12 -6.50
C LEU A 358 3.49 28.38 -7.51
N ALA A 359 3.19 28.97 -8.67
CA ALA A 359 4.17 29.44 -9.63
C ALA A 359 4.66 30.83 -9.23
N GLY A 360 5.97 31.00 -9.15
CA GLY A 360 6.59 32.30 -8.91
C GLY A 360 6.41 33.25 -10.11
N HIS A 361 6.66 34.53 -9.91
CA HIS A 361 6.70 35.54 -10.96
C HIS A 361 8.13 35.73 -11.44
N GLY A 362 8.45 35.26 -12.65
CA GLY A 362 9.81 35.32 -13.19
C GLY A 362 10.76 34.39 -12.41
N GLU A 363 11.88 34.94 -11.91
CA GLU A 363 12.87 34.21 -11.11
C GLU A 363 12.58 34.25 -9.59
N GLU A 364 11.58 35.03 -9.14
CA GLU A 364 11.26 35.15 -7.73
C GLU A 364 10.37 33.96 -7.28
N PRO A 365 10.78 33.23 -6.22
CA PRO A 365 9.96 32.18 -5.64
C PRO A 365 8.67 32.76 -5.04
N VAL A 366 7.60 32.00 -5.11
CA VAL A 366 6.31 32.41 -4.53
C VAL A 366 6.38 32.42 -2.99
N ASP A 367 5.81 33.43 -2.35
CA ASP A 367 5.54 33.42 -0.90
C ASP A 367 4.34 32.52 -0.60
N LEU A 368 4.63 31.27 -0.23
CA LEU A 368 3.59 30.27 0.08
C LEU A 368 2.73 30.71 1.28
N PHE A 369 3.28 31.42 2.26
CA PHE A 369 2.53 31.90 3.39
C PHE A 369 1.52 32.98 2.99
N ALA A 370 1.90 33.87 2.07
CA ALA A 370 0.98 34.85 1.50
C ALA A 370 -0.16 34.16 0.72
N VAL A 371 0.18 33.18 -0.11
CA VAL A 371 -0.80 32.39 -0.86
C VAL A 371 -1.82 31.73 0.07
N LEU A 372 -1.34 31.12 1.17
CA LEU A 372 -2.19 30.41 2.12
C LEU A 372 -3.02 31.34 3.01
N ARG A 373 -2.59 32.58 3.24
CA ARG A 373 -3.42 33.59 3.92
C ARG A 373 -4.64 33.97 3.11
N GLU A 374 -4.56 33.91 1.79
CA GLU A 374 -5.72 34.22 0.93
C GLU A 374 -6.74 33.08 0.90
N ARG A 375 -6.28 31.84 0.69
CA ARG A 375 -7.10 30.64 0.63
C ARG A 375 -6.28 29.35 0.61
N ASP A 376 -6.92 28.26 0.99
CA ASP A 376 -6.38 26.91 0.95
C ASP A 376 -5.90 26.51 -0.44
N VAL A 377 -4.91 25.59 -0.49
CA VAL A 377 -4.43 24.98 -1.72
C VAL A 377 -4.52 23.47 -1.60
N LEU A 378 -5.23 22.84 -2.54
CA LEU A 378 -5.24 21.39 -2.72
C LEU A 378 -4.21 21.03 -3.80
N VAL A 379 -3.34 20.06 -3.51
CA VAL A 379 -2.39 19.49 -4.45
C VAL A 379 -2.67 18.01 -4.65
N GLN A 380 -2.44 17.52 -5.88
CA GLN A 380 -2.67 16.13 -6.26
C GLN A 380 -1.45 15.58 -6.98
N HIS A 381 -0.63 14.80 -6.28
CA HIS A 381 0.53 14.14 -6.86
C HIS A 381 0.09 12.85 -7.59
N PRO A 382 0.80 12.41 -8.64
CA PRO A 382 1.96 13.03 -9.28
C PRO A 382 1.61 14.12 -10.30
N TYR A 383 0.32 14.48 -10.42
CA TYR A 383 -0.14 15.46 -11.44
C TYR A 383 0.37 16.86 -11.14
N ASP A 384 0.21 17.30 -9.90
CA ASP A 384 0.81 18.53 -9.38
C ASP A 384 2.21 18.24 -8.80
N SER A 385 3.15 19.17 -8.99
CA SER A 385 4.53 19.04 -8.55
C SER A 385 4.66 19.01 -7.01
N PHE A 386 5.25 17.96 -6.48
CA PHE A 386 5.56 17.82 -5.06
C PHE A 386 6.66 18.80 -4.64
N ALA A 387 7.67 18.99 -5.48
CA ALA A 387 8.79 19.88 -5.22
C ALA A 387 8.36 21.35 -5.09
N THR A 388 7.45 21.83 -5.95
CA THR A 388 6.97 23.21 -5.92
C THR A 388 5.81 23.45 -4.95
N SER A 389 5.38 22.44 -4.22
CA SER A 389 4.28 22.51 -3.27
C SER A 389 4.72 22.09 -1.85
N VAL A 390 4.68 20.81 -1.54
CA VAL A 390 4.91 20.31 -0.17
C VAL A 390 6.38 20.44 0.25
N GLU A 391 7.33 20.17 -0.65
CA GLU A 391 8.75 20.39 -0.36
C GLU A 391 9.07 21.88 -0.21
N ALA A 392 8.57 22.71 -1.14
CA ALA A 392 8.75 24.14 -1.09
C ALA A 392 8.19 24.75 0.20
N PHE A 393 7.03 24.25 0.68
CA PHE A 393 6.43 24.71 1.93
C PHE A 393 7.34 24.51 3.14
N ILE A 394 7.94 23.33 3.28
CA ILE A 394 8.86 23.06 4.40
C ILE A 394 10.21 23.74 4.21
N SER A 395 10.72 23.78 2.98
CA SER A 395 11.98 24.48 2.68
C SER A 395 11.90 25.97 2.96
N GLN A 396 10.80 26.63 2.52
CA GLN A 396 10.58 28.05 2.80
C GLN A 396 10.40 28.29 4.32
N ALA A 397 9.67 27.40 5.02
CA ALA A 397 9.55 27.48 6.48
C ALA A 397 10.90 27.36 7.19
N ALA A 398 11.83 26.56 6.68
CA ALA A 398 13.15 26.40 7.25
C ALA A 398 14.00 27.67 7.11
N GLU A 399 13.84 28.43 6.03
CA GLU A 399 14.62 29.61 5.69
C GLU A 399 14.02 30.93 6.23
N ASP A 400 12.71 31.02 6.36
CA ASP A 400 11.97 32.22 6.75
C ASP A 400 12.28 32.65 8.20
N PRO A 401 12.85 33.85 8.44
CA PRO A 401 13.26 34.31 9.80
C PRO A 401 12.07 34.50 10.75
N ASP A 402 10.84 34.68 10.25
CA ASP A 402 9.61 34.83 11.07
C ASP A 402 9.02 33.49 11.48
N VAL A 403 9.49 32.38 10.95
CA VAL A 403 9.06 31.04 11.39
C VAL A 403 9.71 30.70 12.73
N LEU A 404 8.89 30.41 13.73
CA LEU A 404 9.27 30.12 15.11
C LEU A 404 9.41 28.64 15.38
N ALA A 405 8.52 27.82 14.76
CA ALA A 405 8.53 26.38 14.98
C ALA A 405 8.06 25.61 13.74
N ILE A 406 8.61 24.39 13.57
CA ILE A 406 8.17 23.40 12.58
C ILE A 406 7.96 22.07 13.28
N LYS A 407 6.79 21.47 13.10
CA LYS A 407 6.49 20.13 13.61
C LYS A 407 6.04 19.25 12.44
N GLN A 408 6.62 18.04 12.30
CA GLN A 408 6.32 17.16 11.16
C GLN A 408 6.35 15.69 11.53
N THR A 409 5.43 14.88 10.93
CA THR A 409 5.46 13.42 11.01
C THR A 409 6.23 12.86 9.83
N LEU A 410 7.12 11.90 10.07
CA LEU A 410 7.92 11.21 9.05
C LEU A 410 7.69 9.71 9.17
N TYR A 411 7.22 9.07 8.08
CA TYR A 411 6.92 7.64 8.05
C TYR A 411 7.87 6.88 7.11
N ARG A 412 7.97 7.34 5.86
CA ARG A 412 8.89 6.87 4.83
C ARG A 412 9.50 8.07 4.16
N THR A 413 10.80 8.23 4.25
CA THR A 413 11.53 9.33 3.61
C THR A 413 12.30 8.82 2.40
N SER A 414 12.52 9.68 1.40
CA SER A 414 13.36 9.37 0.23
C SER A 414 14.84 9.26 0.60
N GLY A 415 15.64 8.69 -0.31
CA GLY A 415 17.10 8.58 -0.14
C GLY A 415 17.78 9.92 0.06
N ASP A 416 17.38 10.96 -0.68
CA ASP A 416 17.94 12.32 -0.60
C ASP A 416 17.26 13.23 0.44
N ALA A 417 16.25 12.74 1.12
CA ALA A 417 15.50 13.30 2.24
C ALA A 417 15.51 14.86 2.35
N PRO A 418 14.93 15.61 1.37
CA PRO A 418 14.93 17.09 1.40
C PRO A 418 14.24 17.62 2.66
N PHE A 419 13.25 16.93 3.19
CA PHE A 419 12.59 17.26 4.46
C PHE A 419 13.54 17.15 5.65
N VAL A 420 14.36 16.09 5.72
CA VAL A 420 15.35 15.93 6.80
C VAL A 420 16.37 17.06 6.77
N THR A 421 16.86 17.41 5.57
CA THR A 421 17.79 18.53 5.38
C THR A 421 17.15 19.87 5.77
N ALA A 422 15.90 20.12 5.38
CA ALA A 422 15.21 21.36 5.72
C ALA A 422 14.96 21.47 7.24
N LEU A 423 14.51 20.39 7.90
CA LEU A 423 14.30 20.39 9.35
C LEU A 423 15.61 20.59 10.13
N ALA A 424 16.71 19.96 9.68
CA ALA A 424 18.03 20.14 10.27
C ALA A 424 18.49 21.61 10.17
N ARG A 425 18.41 22.22 8.97
CA ARG A 425 18.73 23.65 8.77
C ARG A 425 17.87 24.58 9.63
N ALA A 426 16.58 24.26 9.77
CA ALA A 426 15.69 25.04 10.63
C ALA A 426 16.15 25.01 12.11
N ALA A 427 16.53 23.82 12.61
CA ALA A 427 17.03 23.66 13.98
C ALA A 427 18.37 24.40 14.19
N GLU A 428 19.30 24.26 13.25
CA GLU A 428 20.58 25.00 13.25
C GLU A 428 20.38 26.51 13.22
N ALA A 429 19.31 27.00 12.56
CA ALA A 429 18.92 28.42 12.58
C ALA A 429 18.21 28.86 13.87
N GLY A 430 18.10 27.97 14.88
CA GLY A 430 17.54 28.25 16.19
C GLY A 430 16.01 28.16 16.29
N LYS A 431 15.34 27.63 15.29
CA LYS A 431 13.89 27.39 15.33
C LYS A 431 13.56 26.18 16.21
N GLN A 432 12.35 26.17 16.80
CA GLN A 432 11.87 25.00 17.51
C GLN A 432 11.41 23.95 16.50
N VAL A 433 12.13 22.84 16.36
CA VAL A 433 11.81 21.78 15.40
C VAL A 433 11.51 20.49 16.15
N ALA A 434 10.35 19.90 15.87
CA ALA A 434 9.95 18.59 16.38
C ALA A 434 9.61 17.66 15.22
N ALA A 435 10.27 16.51 15.15
CA ALA A 435 10.01 15.47 14.15
C ALA A 435 9.57 14.19 14.84
N LEU A 436 8.40 13.67 14.45
CA LEU A 436 8.03 12.31 14.83
C LEU A 436 8.46 11.37 13.70
N VAL A 437 9.39 10.47 14.00
CA VAL A 437 9.92 9.48 13.06
C VAL A 437 9.37 8.11 13.44
N GLU A 438 8.53 7.51 12.58
CA GLU A 438 7.96 6.19 12.79
C GLU A 438 9.02 5.10 12.52
N LEU A 439 9.60 4.54 13.57
CA LEU A 439 10.65 3.51 13.44
C LEU A 439 10.14 2.19 12.88
N LYS A 440 8.87 1.85 13.12
CA LYS A 440 8.25 0.59 12.66
C LYS A 440 7.64 0.70 11.24
N ALA A 441 8.17 1.60 10.41
CA ALA A 441 7.81 1.66 8.99
C ALA A 441 8.37 0.41 8.29
N ARG A 442 7.51 -0.57 8.01
CA ARG A 442 7.89 -1.89 7.51
C ARG A 442 8.83 -1.81 6.31
N PHE A 443 9.98 -2.48 6.41
CA PHE A 443 11.11 -2.52 5.47
C PHE A 443 11.91 -1.21 5.33
N ASP A 444 11.51 -0.13 5.99
CA ASP A 444 12.24 1.15 6.04
C ASP A 444 12.83 1.44 7.43
N GLU A 445 12.71 0.51 8.37
CA GLU A 445 13.10 0.68 9.77
C GLU A 445 14.55 1.15 9.90
N GLN A 446 15.48 0.47 9.20
CA GLN A 446 16.91 0.80 9.24
C GLN A 446 17.18 2.22 8.74
N ARG A 447 16.52 2.63 7.66
CA ARG A 447 16.65 3.96 7.09
C ARG A 447 16.10 5.02 8.03
N ASN A 448 14.94 4.78 8.62
CA ASN A 448 14.32 5.70 9.56
C ASN A 448 15.15 5.89 10.83
N ILE A 449 15.85 4.85 11.31
CA ILE A 449 16.82 4.96 12.42
C ILE A 449 17.97 5.91 12.04
N VAL A 450 18.54 5.77 10.85
CA VAL A 450 19.63 6.64 10.37
C VAL A 450 19.16 8.11 10.33
N TRP A 451 17.99 8.38 9.75
CA TRP A 451 17.44 9.72 9.67
C TRP A 451 17.11 10.32 11.04
N ALA A 452 16.54 9.52 11.94
CA ALA A 452 16.25 9.96 13.30
C ALA A 452 17.53 10.45 14.02
N ARG A 453 18.62 9.68 13.95
CA ARG A 453 19.90 10.05 14.54
C ARG A 453 20.50 11.31 13.89
N GLN A 454 20.37 11.46 12.58
CA GLN A 454 20.86 12.66 11.89
C GLN A 454 20.09 13.91 12.33
N LEU A 455 18.77 13.84 12.47
CA LEU A 455 17.94 14.94 12.96
C LEU A 455 18.32 15.32 14.41
N GLU A 456 18.53 14.34 15.29
CA GLU A 456 18.98 14.59 16.67
C GLU A 456 20.33 15.31 16.73
N GLN A 457 21.30 14.88 15.90
CA GLN A 457 22.61 15.52 15.81
C GLN A 457 22.54 16.98 15.36
N ALA A 458 21.51 17.33 14.55
CA ALA A 458 21.25 18.70 14.12
C ALA A 458 20.43 19.51 15.15
N GLY A 459 20.08 18.94 16.31
CA GLY A 459 19.33 19.62 17.37
C GLY A 459 17.80 19.59 17.21
N VAL A 460 17.27 18.74 16.35
CA VAL A 460 15.82 18.52 16.23
C VAL A 460 15.32 17.65 17.38
N HIS A 461 14.19 18.00 17.97
CA HIS A 461 13.50 17.13 18.93
C HIS A 461 12.85 15.94 18.19
N VAL A 462 13.46 14.78 18.29
CA VAL A 462 12.95 13.56 17.63
C VAL A 462 12.12 12.73 18.61
N VAL A 463 10.95 12.26 18.15
CA VAL A 463 10.09 11.31 18.84
C VAL A 463 9.99 10.04 17.98
N TYR A 464 10.20 8.88 18.60
CA TYR A 464 10.30 7.58 17.92
C TYR A 464 8.97 6.81 17.83
N GLY A 465 7.87 7.51 17.71
CA GLY A 465 6.54 6.93 17.69
C GLY A 465 5.84 7.00 19.06
N VAL A 466 4.69 6.37 19.15
CA VAL A 466 3.87 6.31 20.36
C VAL A 466 3.68 4.85 20.75
N VAL A 467 3.87 4.53 22.04
CA VAL A 467 3.72 3.17 22.57
C VAL A 467 2.33 2.62 22.27
N GLY A 468 2.28 1.40 21.74
CA GLY A 468 1.03 0.71 21.38
C GLY A 468 0.33 1.22 20.12
N LEU A 469 0.73 2.36 19.58
CA LEU A 469 0.17 2.95 18.36
C LEU A 469 1.25 3.08 17.28
N LYS A 470 0.81 3.13 16.03
CA LYS A 470 1.68 3.39 14.88
C LYS A 470 1.30 4.71 14.22
N THR A 471 2.24 5.65 14.12
CA THR A 471 1.98 6.95 13.51
C THR A 471 1.93 6.81 12.00
N HIS A 472 0.76 7.05 11.42
CA HIS A 472 0.55 6.96 9.98
C HIS A 472 -0.01 8.26 9.37
N SER A 473 -0.29 9.28 10.17
CA SER A 473 -0.67 10.62 9.69
C SER A 473 0.47 11.25 8.89
N LYS A 474 0.12 12.08 7.91
CA LYS A 474 1.05 12.86 7.10
C LYS A 474 0.70 14.32 7.33
N THR A 475 1.31 14.88 8.35
CA THR A 475 0.98 16.22 8.86
C THR A 475 2.24 17.04 9.09
N ALA A 476 2.15 18.32 8.74
CA ALA A 476 3.17 19.31 9.08
C ALA A 476 2.49 20.58 9.59
N LEU A 477 3.09 21.18 10.62
CA LEU A 477 2.65 22.41 11.27
C LEU A 477 3.81 23.39 11.31
N VAL A 478 3.63 24.56 10.71
CA VAL A 478 4.55 25.68 10.75
C VAL A 478 3.92 26.80 11.58
N VAL A 479 4.63 27.30 12.56
CA VAL A 479 4.21 28.42 13.41
C VAL A 479 5.03 29.65 13.03
N ARG A 480 4.36 30.67 12.50
CA ARG A 480 4.98 31.89 11.98
C ARG A 480 4.50 33.13 12.73
N ARG A 481 5.39 34.07 12.94
CA ARG A 481 5.04 35.40 13.41
C ARG A 481 4.53 36.22 12.23
N GLU A 482 3.34 36.78 12.36
CA GLU A 482 2.75 37.70 11.40
C GLU A 482 2.56 39.09 12.03
N PRO A 483 2.29 40.13 11.24
CA PRO A 483 2.05 41.46 11.80
C PRO A 483 0.88 41.54 12.79
N ASP A 484 -0.10 40.67 12.64
CA ASP A 484 -1.30 40.57 13.46
C ASP A 484 -1.21 39.52 14.59
N GLY A 485 -0.07 38.85 14.75
CA GLY A 485 0.16 37.85 15.78
C GLY A 485 0.79 36.56 15.27
N ILE A 486 0.58 35.47 15.98
CA ILE A 486 1.09 34.15 15.59
C ILE A 486 0.06 33.41 14.75
N ARG A 487 0.49 32.92 13.57
CA ARG A 487 -0.34 32.14 12.69
C ARG A 487 0.26 30.74 12.47
N ARG A 488 -0.63 29.76 12.29
CA ARG A 488 -0.28 28.37 12.02
C ARG A 488 -0.60 28.07 10.57
N TYR A 489 0.37 27.46 9.87
CA TYR A 489 0.24 26.98 8.51
C TYR A 489 0.39 25.48 8.53
N CYS A 490 -0.46 24.79 7.85
CA CYS A 490 -0.64 23.34 7.99
C CYS A 490 -0.59 22.65 6.64
N HIS A 491 -0.02 21.45 6.63
CA HIS A 491 -0.22 20.48 5.57
C HIS A 491 -0.84 19.21 6.17
N VAL A 492 -1.91 18.70 5.55
CA VAL A 492 -2.50 17.38 5.85
C VAL A 492 -2.61 16.62 4.54
N GLY A 493 -1.94 15.47 4.45
CA GLY A 493 -1.85 14.68 3.23
C GLY A 493 -2.29 13.24 3.37
N THR A 494 -2.56 12.61 2.23
CA THR A 494 -2.80 11.17 2.10
C THR A 494 -1.49 10.41 1.90
N GLY A 495 -0.49 11.04 1.27
CA GLY A 495 0.81 10.50 0.89
C GLY A 495 1.96 10.84 1.82
N ASN A 496 3.00 10.03 1.83
CA ASN A 496 4.20 10.24 2.63
C ASN A 496 5.01 11.44 2.14
N TYR A 497 5.85 12.00 3.02
CA TYR A 497 6.85 13.01 2.67
C TYR A 497 8.06 12.36 1.99
N ASN A 498 7.85 11.91 0.74
CA ASN A 498 8.84 11.16 -0.03
C ASN A 498 8.73 11.54 -1.51
N SER A 499 9.76 12.19 -2.03
CA SER A 499 9.82 12.74 -3.39
C SER A 499 9.77 11.66 -4.46
N ASP A 500 10.32 10.45 -4.18
CA ASP A 500 10.33 9.35 -5.14
C ASP A 500 8.93 8.76 -5.28
N THR A 501 8.25 8.48 -4.15
CA THR A 501 6.89 7.94 -4.19
C THR A 501 5.88 8.96 -4.70
N ALA A 502 6.08 10.26 -4.47
CA ALA A 502 5.22 11.32 -4.99
C ALA A 502 5.21 11.44 -6.52
N ARG A 503 6.14 10.77 -7.22
CA ARG A 503 6.17 10.70 -8.70
C ARG A 503 5.35 9.55 -9.27
N VAL A 504 5.03 8.56 -8.45
CA VAL A 504 4.40 7.30 -8.88
C VAL A 504 3.13 6.95 -8.10
N TYR A 505 2.86 7.60 -6.95
CA TYR A 505 1.64 7.43 -6.16
C TYR A 505 0.69 8.58 -6.40
N GLU A 506 -0.59 8.26 -6.60
CA GLU A 506 -1.65 9.26 -6.66
C GLU A 506 -2.05 9.60 -5.22
N ASP A 507 -1.70 10.79 -4.78
CA ASP A 507 -1.94 11.29 -3.43
C ASP A 507 -2.47 12.73 -3.43
N LEU A 508 -3.20 13.08 -2.38
CA LEU A 508 -3.76 14.42 -2.16
C LEU A 508 -3.12 15.07 -0.93
N GLY A 509 -3.00 16.38 -0.96
CA GLY A 509 -2.60 17.19 0.19
C GLY A 509 -3.31 18.52 0.21
N ILE A 510 -3.74 18.95 1.41
CA ILE A 510 -4.27 20.29 1.63
C ILE A 510 -3.25 21.12 2.41
N LEU A 511 -2.93 22.30 1.88
CA LEU A 511 -2.16 23.35 2.52
C LEU A 511 -3.16 24.44 2.97
N THR A 512 -3.15 24.80 4.26
CA THR A 512 -4.13 25.70 4.85
C THR A 512 -3.56 26.51 6.01
N CYS A 513 -4.13 27.66 6.30
CA CYS A 513 -3.94 28.39 7.53
C CYS A 513 -5.22 28.50 8.37
N ASP A 514 -6.19 27.58 8.17
CA ASP A 514 -7.41 27.48 8.97
C ASP A 514 -7.05 27.36 10.46
N PRO A 515 -7.58 28.25 11.34
CA PRO A 515 -7.20 28.30 12.74
C PRO A 515 -7.59 27.02 13.50
N ASP A 516 -8.70 26.37 13.14
CA ASP A 516 -9.18 25.16 13.79
C ASP A 516 -8.32 23.96 13.42
N VAL A 517 -7.94 23.84 12.14
CA VAL A 517 -6.98 22.82 11.68
C VAL A 517 -5.63 23.03 12.35
N GLY A 518 -5.16 24.29 12.43
CA GLY A 518 -3.92 24.63 13.11
C GLY A 518 -3.92 24.34 14.60
N ALA A 519 -5.03 24.55 15.27
CA ALA A 519 -5.20 24.23 16.69
C ALA A 519 -5.21 22.70 16.91
N ASP A 520 -5.95 21.97 16.09
CA ASP A 520 -6.04 20.50 16.20
C ASP A 520 -4.69 19.82 15.90
N LEU A 521 -3.93 20.31 14.91
CA LEU A 521 -2.58 19.81 14.67
C LEU A 521 -1.63 20.12 15.82
N ASN A 522 -1.74 21.31 16.43
CA ASN A 522 -0.92 21.62 17.59
C ASN A 522 -1.27 20.68 18.76
N ASP A 523 -2.53 20.39 18.99
CA ASP A 523 -2.97 19.46 20.03
C ASP A 523 -2.51 18.03 19.71
N LEU A 524 -2.57 17.60 18.42
CA LEU A 524 -2.03 16.32 17.96
C LEU A 524 -0.53 16.22 18.27
N PHE A 525 0.28 17.20 17.87
CA PHE A 525 1.71 17.17 18.14
C PHE A 525 2.02 17.18 19.64
N ASN A 526 1.28 17.92 20.46
CA ASN A 526 1.44 17.89 21.91
C ASN A 526 1.08 16.51 22.51
N HIS A 527 0.09 15.82 21.93
CA HIS A 527 -0.21 14.43 22.30
C HIS A 527 0.96 13.50 21.92
N LEU A 528 1.51 13.66 20.71
CA LEU A 528 2.59 12.82 20.17
C LEU A 528 3.92 13.02 20.94
N THR A 529 4.19 14.21 21.46
CA THR A 529 5.46 14.57 22.07
C THR A 529 5.42 14.67 23.60
N GLY A 530 4.24 14.85 24.21
CA GLY A 530 4.15 15.23 25.61
C GLY A 530 3.11 14.50 26.45
N PHE A 531 2.57 13.37 25.98
CA PHE A 531 1.54 12.59 26.70
C PHE A 531 0.30 13.40 27.11
N SER A 532 -0.01 14.49 26.39
CA SER A 532 -1.25 15.22 26.65
C SER A 532 -2.46 14.37 26.27
N ARG A 533 -3.55 14.45 27.03
CA ARG A 533 -4.81 13.82 26.58
C ARG A 533 -5.32 14.59 25.36
N THR A 534 -5.76 13.85 24.34
CA THR A 534 -6.40 14.44 23.16
C THR A 534 -7.63 15.24 23.59
N SER A 535 -7.68 16.53 23.26
CA SER A 535 -8.88 17.34 23.38
C SER A 535 -9.86 16.99 22.25
N ALA A 536 -11.13 17.34 22.40
CA ALA A 536 -12.08 17.21 21.30
C ALA A 536 -11.59 18.06 20.11
N SER A 537 -11.33 17.42 18.97
CA SER A 537 -10.90 18.11 17.75
C SER A 537 -12.03 19.00 17.21
N ARG A 538 -11.65 20.16 16.63
CA ARG A 538 -12.54 21.20 16.11
C ARG A 538 -12.89 20.93 14.64
N ALA A 539 -11.90 20.58 13.85
CA ALA A 539 -11.98 20.38 12.40
C ALA A 539 -11.47 19.01 11.95
N LEU A 540 -10.36 18.53 12.50
CA LEU A 540 -9.76 17.26 12.12
C LEU A 540 -10.47 16.07 12.75
N VAL A 541 -10.52 14.96 12.02
CA VAL A 541 -10.90 13.66 12.57
C VAL A 541 -9.62 12.87 12.80
N LEU A 542 -9.34 12.53 14.05
CA LEU A 542 -8.13 11.84 14.47
C LEU A 542 -8.44 10.38 14.87
N ALA A 543 -7.60 9.45 14.42
CA ALA A 543 -7.60 8.08 14.90
C ALA A 543 -6.57 7.95 16.04
N PRO A 544 -6.78 6.96 16.99
CA PRO A 544 -7.86 5.97 17.00
C PRO A 544 -9.19 6.46 17.57
N GLU A 545 -9.22 7.54 18.35
CA GLU A 545 -10.36 7.87 19.22
C GLU A 545 -11.63 8.28 18.45
N ARG A 546 -11.48 9.02 17.34
CA ARG A 546 -12.61 9.64 16.63
C ARG A 546 -12.90 9.04 15.28
N PHE A 547 -11.99 8.37 14.62
CA PHE A 547 -12.15 8.02 13.21
C PHE A 547 -13.27 6.99 12.99
N ARG A 548 -13.30 5.87 13.72
CA ARG A 548 -14.40 4.89 13.63
C ARG A 548 -15.75 5.49 13.99
N PRO A 549 -15.95 6.14 15.15
CA PRO A 549 -17.22 6.76 15.50
C PRO A 549 -17.68 7.77 14.45
N TRP A 550 -16.76 8.58 13.92
CA TRP A 550 -17.07 9.57 12.90
C TRP A 550 -17.54 8.93 11.58
N VAL A 551 -16.87 7.89 11.10
CA VAL A 551 -17.30 7.19 9.89
C VAL A 551 -18.71 6.63 10.07
N LEU A 552 -18.98 5.98 11.19
CA LEU A 552 -20.29 5.40 11.48
C LEU A 552 -21.38 6.50 11.60
N GLU A 553 -21.06 7.64 12.20
CA GLU A 553 -21.94 8.80 12.26
C GLU A 553 -22.28 9.33 10.86
N GLN A 554 -21.26 9.55 10.01
CA GLN A 554 -21.48 10.05 8.65
C GLN A 554 -22.31 9.06 7.80
N VAL A 555 -22.01 7.77 7.87
CA VAL A 555 -22.78 6.72 7.20
C VAL A 555 -24.21 6.68 7.76
N GLY A 556 -24.38 6.85 9.07
CA GLY A 556 -25.70 6.93 9.74
C GLY A 556 -26.56 8.08 9.25
N LEU A 557 -25.97 9.26 9.02
CA LEU A 557 -26.68 10.41 8.46
C LEU A 557 -27.21 10.12 7.05
N GLU A 558 -26.40 9.51 6.20
CA GLU A 558 -26.84 9.14 4.84
C GLU A 558 -27.83 7.96 4.86
N THR A 559 -27.72 7.04 5.83
CA THR A 559 -28.70 5.97 6.07
C THR A 559 -30.07 6.57 6.43
N ALA A 560 -30.10 7.56 7.32
CA ALA A 560 -31.33 8.24 7.71
C ALA A 560 -31.96 9.05 6.55
N ALA A 561 -31.15 9.51 5.59
CA ALA A 561 -31.62 10.19 4.38
C ALA A 561 -32.27 9.23 3.37
N GLY A 562 -32.11 7.91 3.53
CA GLY A 562 -32.73 6.88 2.69
C GLY A 562 -32.35 7.01 1.22
N GLU A 563 -33.29 7.02 0.28
CA GLU A 563 -33.05 7.17 -1.15
C GLU A 563 -32.37 8.48 -1.55
N SER A 564 -32.45 9.49 -0.68
CA SER A 564 -31.73 10.76 -0.84
C SER A 564 -30.29 10.73 -0.33
N GLY A 565 -29.90 9.66 0.39
CA GLY A 565 -28.54 9.49 0.88
C GLY A 565 -27.56 9.11 -0.23
N ARG A 566 -26.33 9.61 -0.14
CA ARG A 566 -25.24 9.23 -1.06
C ARG A 566 -23.90 9.20 -0.34
N ILE A 567 -23.21 8.09 -0.48
CA ILE A 567 -21.86 7.84 0.06
C ILE A 567 -20.93 7.53 -1.10
N THR A 568 -19.83 8.28 -1.24
CA THR A 568 -18.77 7.94 -2.19
C THR A 568 -17.43 7.98 -1.45
N ILE A 569 -16.75 6.85 -1.43
CA ILE A 569 -15.50 6.70 -0.68
C ILE A 569 -14.42 6.10 -1.59
N LYS A 570 -13.26 6.77 -1.65
CA LYS A 570 -12.04 6.26 -2.27
C LYS A 570 -11.04 5.92 -1.15
N VAL A 571 -10.61 4.66 -1.09
CA VAL A 571 -9.66 4.13 -0.08
C VAL A 571 -8.80 3.02 -0.66
N ASN A 572 -7.70 2.68 0.03
CA ASN A 572 -6.87 1.55 -0.39
C ASN A 572 -7.37 0.21 0.12
N GLY A 573 -8.11 0.20 1.23
CA GLY A 573 -8.67 -1.01 1.81
C GLY A 573 -9.91 -0.77 2.66
N LEU A 574 -10.86 -1.71 2.57
CA LEU A 574 -12.10 -1.76 3.33
C LEU A 574 -12.25 -3.17 3.91
N THR A 575 -11.93 -3.34 5.19
CA THR A 575 -11.97 -4.67 5.84
C THR A 575 -12.60 -4.66 7.23
N ASP A 576 -12.93 -3.49 7.75
CA ASP A 576 -13.55 -3.37 9.07
C ASP A 576 -15.00 -3.86 9.03
N PRO A 577 -15.36 -4.89 9.84
CA PRO A 577 -16.69 -5.48 9.78
C PRO A 577 -17.82 -4.51 10.17
N GLU A 578 -17.57 -3.63 11.14
CA GLU A 578 -18.56 -2.69 11.65
C GLU A 578 -18.90 -1.62 10.59
N VAL A 579 -17.87 -1.10 9.91
CA VAL A 579 -18.05 -0.17 8.80
C VAL A 579 -18.74 -0.85 7.61
N VAL A 580 -18.37 -2.09 7.29
CA VAL A 580 -19.02 -2.86 6.22
C VAL A 580 -20.50 -3.07 6.51
N ASP A 581 -20.87 -3.47 7.73
CA ASP A 581 -22.26 -3.66 8.14
C ASP A 581 -23.04 -2.33 8.14
N ALA A 582 -22.39 -1.21 8.51
CA ALA A 582 -23.02 0.12 8.41
C ALA A 582 -23.33 0.50 6.94
N LEU A 583 -22.41 0.23 6.01
CA LEU A 583 -22.63 0.45 4.57
C LEU A 583 -23.76 -0.44 4.02
N TYR A 584 -23.89 -1.67 4.49
CA TYR A 584 -25.01 -2.56 4.14
C TYR A 584 -26.34 -1.96 4.61
N ARG A 585 -26.42 -1.49 5.87
CA ARG A 585 -27.62 -0.81 6.38
C ARG A 585 -27.97 0.44 5.57
N ALA A 586 -26.98 1.22 5.14
CA ALA A 586 -27.19 2.37 4.27
C ALA A 586 -27.81 1.96 2.92
N SER A 587 -27.28 0.91 2.28
CA SER A 587 -27.83 0.35 1.04
C SER A 587 -29.27 -0.13 1.23
N GLN A 588 -29.55 -0.89 2.29
CA GLN A 588 -30.87 -1.38 2.62
C GLN A 588 -31.86 -0.23 2.89
N ALA A 589 -31.41 0.89 3.46
CA ALA A 589 -32.20 2.09 3.64
C ALA A 589 -32.50 2.84 2.33
N GLY A 590 -31.81 2.51 1.24
CA GLY A 590 -31.99 3.14 -0.07
C GLY A 590 -30.88 4.10 -0.48
N ALA A 591 -29.89 4.37 0.37
CA ALA A 591 -28.76 5.24 0.04
C ALA A 591 -27.91 4.66 -1.11
N LEU A 592 -27.41 5.52 -1.99
CA LEU A 592 -26.47 5.13 -3.04
C LEU A 592 -25.07 5.09 -2.46
N VAL A 593 -24.38 3.93 -2.58
CA VAL A 593 -23.03 3.74 -2.08
C VAL A 593 -22.09 3.39 -3.24
N GLU A 594 -21.12 4.25 -3.50
CA GLU A 594 -20.11 4.10 -4.55
C GLU A 594 -18.73 4.05 -3.91
N LEU A 595 -18.05 2.92 -4.03
CA LEU A 595 -16.77 2.67 -3.37
C LEU A 595 -15.67 2.47 -4.43
N MET A 596 -14.58 3.22 -4.30
CA MET A 596 -13.34 2.98 -5.04
C MET A 596 -12.34 2.37 -4.07
N VAL A 597 -12.11 1.06 -4.18
CA VAL A 597 -11.21 0.32 -3.31
C VAL A 597 -10.08 -0.28 -4.15
N ARG A 598 -8.89 0.32 -4.08
CA ARG A 598 -7.75 -0.13 -4.88
C ARG A 598 -7.37 -1.59 -4.62
N GLY A 599 -7.21 -1.95 -3.36
CA GLY A 599 -6.62 -3.23 -2.94
C GLY A 599 -7.63 -4.18 -2.32
N VAL A 600 -7.56 -4.29 -1.00
CA VAL A 600 -8.34 -5.26 -0.21
C VAL A 600 -9.75 -4.76 0.07
N CYS A 601 -10.76 -5.56 -0.30
CA CYS A 601 -12.15 -5.30 0.00
C CYS A 601 -12.79 -6.54 0.63
N SER A 602 -13.35 -6.41 1.82
CA SER A 602 -14.12 -7.48 2.48
C SER A 602 -15.63 -7.31 2.31
N LEU A 603 -16.09 -6.21 1.72
CA LEU A 603 -17.49 -5.96 1.41
C LEU A 603 -17.89 -6.70 0.12
N ARG A 604 -19.08 -7.28 0.11
CA ARG A 604 -19.69 -7.95 -1.05
C ARG A 604 -20.81 -7.05 -1.63
N PRO A 605 -20.61 -6.43 -2.80
CA PRO A 605 -21.63 -5.56 -3.41
C PRO A 605 -22.69 -6.34 -4.16
N LYS A 606 -23.81 -5.67 -4.51
CA LYS A 606 -24.87 -6.19 -5.41
C LYS A 606 -25.57 -7.47 -4.95
N VAL A 607 -25.44 -7.83 -3.66
CA VAL A 607 -26.17 -8.97 -3.08
C VAL A 607 -27.61 -8.54 -2.82
N ALA A 608 -28.55 -9.33 -3.37
CA ALA A 608 -29.98 -9.03 -3.27
C ALA A 608 -30.46 -8.93 -1.82
N GLY A 609 -31.14 -7.84 -1.49
CA GLY A 609 -31.66 -7.54 -0.15
C GLY A 609 -30.60 -7.10 0.87
N LEU A 610 -29.31 -7.08 0.50
CA LEU A 610 -28.22 -6.65 1.37
C LEU A 610 -27.51 -5.40 0.82
N SER A 611 -27.02 -5.49 -0.39
CA SER A 611 -26.12 -4.47 -0.97
C SER A 611 -26.50 -4.09 -2.41
N ASP A 612 -27.80 -4.11 -2.72
CA ASP A 612 -28.34 -3.79 -4.06
C ASP A 612 -27.89 -2.42 -4.58
N ARG A 613 -27.65 -1.47 -3.65
CA ARG A 613 -27.29 -0.09 -3.98
C ARG A 613 -25.79 0.22 -3.76
N ILE A 614 -24.97 -0.82 -3.57
CA ILE A 614 -23.53 -0.70 -3.43
C ILE A 614 -22.83 -1.12 -4.72
N SER A 615 -21.95 -0.27 -5.21
CA SER A 615 -20.97 -0.59 -6.26
C SER A 615 -19.55 -0.45 -5.71
N VAL A 616 -18.67 -1.37 -6.13
CA VAL A 616 -17.25 -1.34 -5.75
C VAL A 616 -16.40 -1.42 -7.01
N ARG A 617 -15.52 -0.45 -7.17
CA ARG A 617 -14.60 -0.32 -8.30
C ARG A 617 -13.15 -0.24 -7.82
N SER A 618 -12.22 -0.76 -8.58
CA SER A 618 -10.77 -0.63 -8.39
C SER A 618 -10.16 -0.07 -9.66
N VAL A 619 -9.27 0.90 -9.55
CA VAL A 619 -8.44 1.39 -10.64
C VAL A 619 -7.00 0.94 -10.38
N VAL A 620 -6.37 0.30 -11.37
CA VAL A 620 -4.97 -0.13 -11.32
C VAL A 620 -4.32 0.28 -12.64
N GLY A 621 -3.38 1.20 -12.60
CA GLY A 621 -2.77 1.76 -13.80
C GLY A 621 -1.33 2.20 -13.56
N ARG A 622 -0.87 3.13 -14.36
CA ARG A 622 0.49 3.69 -14.33
C ARG A 622 0.89 4.20 -12.94
N PHE A 623 -0.03 4.95 -12.31
CA PHE A 623 0.16 5.50 -10.97
C PHE A 623 -0.57 4.64 -9.94
N LEU A 624 0.02 4.47 -8.77
CA LEU A 624 -0.61 3.74 -7.69
C LEU A 624 -1.70 4.62 -7.05
N GLU A 625 -2.95 4.24 -7.20
CA GLU A 625 -4.07 4.89 -6.50
C GLU A 625 -3.86 4.78 -4.99
N HIS A 626 -3.59 5.92 -4.32
CA HIS A 626 -3.21 5.93 -2.91
C HIS A 626 -3.95 6.97 -2.09
N SER A 627 -4.55 7.97 -2.70
CA SER A 627 -5.35 8.96 -2.00
C SER A 627 -6.59 8.36 -1.33
N ARG A 628 -7.06 9.01 -0.26
CA ARG A 628 -8.32 8.70 0.40
C ARG A 628 -9.20 9.93 0.36
N ILE A 629 -10.42 9.72 -0.14
CA ILE A 629 -11.45 10.75 -0.25
C ILE A 629 -12.72 10.18 0.37
N TYR A 630 -13.34 10.96 1.25
CA TYR A 630 -14.62 10.65 1.85
C TYR A 630 -15.62 11.74 1.44
N ARG A 631 -16.68 11.35 0.74
CA ARG A 631 -17.77 12.25 0.39
C ARG A 631 -19.10 11.69 0.88
N PHE A 632 -19.82 12.50 1.62
CA PHE A 632 -21.15 12.19 2.15
C PHE A 632 -22.13 13.26 1.67
N GLY A 633 -23.25 12.83 1.09
CA GLY A 633 -24.24 13.70 0.47
C GLY A 633 -24.00 13.91 -1.03
N TRP A 634 -24.86 14.72 -1.63
CA TRP A 634 -24.84 15.06 -3.04
C TRP A 634 -24.07 16.37 -3.29
N PRO A 635 -23.24 16.46 -4.34
CA PRO A 635 -22.53 17.69 -4.66
C PRO A 635 -23.52 18.81 -4.96
N SER A 636 -23.23 20.01 -4.44
CA SER A 636 -24.05 21.19 -4.69
C SER A 636 -23.93 21.67 -6.15
N ALA A 637 -24.90 22.47 -6.60
CA ALA A 637 -24.86 23.04 -7.93
C ALA A 637 -23.60 23.91 -8.17
N SER A 638 -23.10 24.60 -7.13
CA SER A 638 -21.87 25.40 -7.21
C SER A 638 -20.62 24.55 -7.37
N VAL A 639 -20.55 23.41 -6.68
CA VAL A 639 -19.46 22.43 -6.86
C VAL A 639 -19.50 21.88 -8.28
N LEU A 640 -20.64 21.37 -8.74
CA LEU A 640 -20.78 20.82 -10.09
C LEU A 640 -20.46 21.84 -11.19
N ALA A 641 -20.87 23.10 -11.03
CA ALA A 641 -20.54 24.17 -11.97
C ALA A 641 -19.04 24.48 -12.05
N SER A 642 -18.30 24.17 -10.99
CA SER A 642 -16.86 24.40 -10.88
C SER A 642 -16.02 23.18 -11.30
N CYS A 643 -16.63 22.00 -11.55
CA CYS A 643 -15.92 20.82 -12.03
C CYS A 643 -15.31 21.08 -13.42
N ALA A 644 -14.06 20.65 -13.62
CA ALA A 644 -13.38 20.75 -14.89
C ALA A 644 -13.95 19.78 -15.94
N THR A 645 -14.51 18.66 -15.47
CA THR A 645 -15.12 17.61 -16.32
C THR A 645 -16.64 17.74 -16.49
N ARG A 646 -17.23 18.89 -16.08
CA ARG A 646 -18.70 19.10 -16.10
C ARG A 646 -19.35 18.93 -17.49
N ASP A 647 -18.62 19.31 -18.53
CA ASP A 647 -19.07 19.27 -19.92
C ASP A 647 -18.56 18.02 -20.67
N ASP A 648 -17.85 17.13 -19.99
CA ASP A 648 -17.34 15.89 -20.56
C ASP A 648 -18.47 14.84 -20.64
N PRO A 649 -18.92 14.44 -21.86
CA PRO A 649 -20.03 13.51 -22.02
C PRO A 649 -19.72 12.11 -21.49
N ALA A 650 -18.44 11.76 -21.34
CA ALA A 650 -18.00 10.48 -20.81
C ALA A 650 -18.03 10.44 -19.27
N VAL A 651 -18.09 11.59 -18.60
CA VAL A 651 -18.07 11.74 -17.15
C VAL A 651 -19.44 12.16 -16.65
N ALA A 652 -20.19 11.22 -16.10
CA ALA A 652 -21.52 11.51 -15.58
C ALA A 652 -21.47 12.08 -14.16
N HIS A 653 -21.52 13.41 -14.03
CA HIS A 653 -21.78 14.04 -12.75
C HIS A 653 -23.27 13.86 -12.36
N ARG A 654 -23.51 13.02 -11.36
CA ARG A 654 -24.89 12.81 -10.88
C ARG A 654 -25.31 13.98 -9.99
N ALA A 655 -26.23 14.79 -10.49
CA ALA A 655 -26.85 15.85 -9.71
C ALA A 655 -27.78 15.29 -8.63
N ALA A 656 -27.94 16.04 -7.54
CA ALA A 656 -28.89 15.70 -6.47
C ALA A 656 -30.32 15.54 -7.03
N PRO A 657 -31.09 14.55 -6.54
CA PRO A 657 -32.54 14.54 -6.73
C PRO A 657 -33.15 15.87 -6.25
N ARG A 658 -34.20 16.38 -6.90
CA ARG A 658 -34.80 17.70 -6.64
C ARG A 658 -35.27 17.93 -5.17
N SER A 659 -35.30 16.89 -4.35
CA SER A 659 -35.75 16.89 -2.95
C SER A 659 -34.66 16.98 -1.89
N VAL A 660 -33.37 17.05 -2.27
CA VAL A 660 -32.25 16.95 -1.30
C VAL A 660 -31.76 18.33 -0.90
N GLY A 661 -31.74 18.59 0.40
CA GLY A 661 -31.41 19.87 1.01
C GLY A 661 -30.05 20.02 1.67
N SER A 662 -29.11 19.02 1.54
CA SER A 662 -27.80 19.13 2.17
C SER A 662 -26.67 19.06 1.15
N ASP A 663 -25.74 20.01 1.22
CA ASP A 663 -24.51 20.00 0.42
C ASP A 663 -23.58 18.86 0.87
N ALA A 664 -22.89 18.25 -0.08
CA ALA A 664 -21.93 17.21 0.21
C ALA A 664 -20.79 17.72 1.09
N ARG A 665 -20.34 16.86 1.97
CA ARG A 665 -19.17 17.07 2.84
C ARG A 665 -18.00 16.26 2.28
N TYR A 666 -16.86 16.91 2.09
CA TYR A 666 -15.65 16.32 1.51
C TYR A 666 -14.53 16.31 2.53
N PHE A 667 -13.81 15.19 2.59
CA PHE A 667 -12.66 15.01 3.46
C PHE A 667 -11.56 14.23 2.74
N ILE A 668 -10.31 14.54 3.08
CA ILE A 668 -9.14 13.77 2.66
C ILE A 668 -8.28 13.40 3.87
N GLY A 669 -7.54 12.32 3.80
CA GLY A 669 -6.66 11.95 4.92
C GLY A 669 -5.88 10.66 4.73
N SER A 670 -5.17 10.26 5.78
CA SER A 670 -4.24 9.14 5.74
C SER A 670 -4.88 7.77 6.01
N GLY A 671 -6.07 7.73 6.62
CA GLY A 671 -6.71 6.51 7.10
C GLY A 671 -7.42 5.71 6.00
N ASP A 672 -7.33 4.37 6.06
CA ASP A 672 -8.19 3.44 5.36
C ASP A 672 -9.28 2.91 6.29
N LEU A 673 -10.30 2.24 5.75
CA LEU A 673 -11.38 1.63 6.52
C LEU A 673 -11.03 0.18 6.93
N MET A 674 -9.96 0.06 7.70
CA MET A 674 -9.42 -1.19 8.20
C MET A 674 -9.21 -1.08 9.71
N GLU A 675 -9.45 -2.17 10.48
CA GLU A 675 -9.28 -2.20 11.94
C GLU A 675 -7.97 -1.54 12.41
N ARG A 676 -6.84 -1.86 11.75
CA ARG A 676 -5.53 -1.28 12.11
C ARG A 676 -5.48 0.25 11.97
N ASN A 677 -6.18 0.85 10.99
CA ASN A 677 -6.22 2.29 10.78
C ASN A 677 -7.18 2.97 11.75
N LEU A 678 -8.27 2.27 12.09
CA LEU A 678 -9.31 2.78 12.98
C LEU A 678 -8.92 2.72 14.45
N ASP A 679 -8.17 1.67 14.87
CA ASP A 679 -7.98 1.33 16.28
C ASP A 679 -6.51 1.36 16.76
N ARG A 680 -5.53 1.21 15.84
CA ARG A 680 -4.12 0.99 16.21
C ARG A 680 -3.14 1.94 15.52
N ARG A 681 -3.66 2.95 14.82
CA ARG A 681 -2.86 3.95 14.13
C ARG A 681 -3.30 5.36 14.48
N ILE A 682 -2.34 6.27 14.45
CA ILE A 682 -2.61 7.70 14.46
C ILE A 682 -2.77 8.13 13.01
N GLU A 683 -4.01 8.49 12.65
CA GLU A 683 -4.40 9.01 11.33
C GLU A 683 -4.99 10.41 11.49
N ALA A 684 -4.94 11.20 10.42
CA ALA A 684 -5.56 12.52 10.37
C ALA A 684 -6.38 12.65 9.09
N ILE A 685 -7.61 13.09 9.25
CA ILE A 685 -8.55 13.36 8.15
C ILE A 685 -8.99 14.82 8.26
N ALA A 686 -8.79 15.59 7.17
CA ALA A 686 -9.10 17.01 7.10
C ALA A 686 -10.33 17.27 6.23
N PRO A 687 -11.22 18.19 6.62
CA PRO A 687 -12.32 18.64 5.78
C PRO A 687 -11.80 19.53 4.63
N VAL A 688 -12.42 19.40 3.46
CA VAL A 688 -12.24 20.31 2.33
C VAL A 688 -13.54 21.10 2.16
N ARG A 689 -13.47 22.43 2.33
CA ARG A 689 -14.67 23.27 2.44
C ARG A 689 -14.89 24.18 1.23
N SER A 690 -13.82 24.62 0.57
CA SER A 690 -13.92 25.49 -0.59
C SER A 690 -14.63 24.79 -1.76
N PRO A 691 -15.70 25.39 -2.35
CA PRO A 691 -16.39 24.79 -3.48
C PRO A 691 -15.46 24.47 -4.68
N GLU A 692 -14.45 25.29 -4.92
CA GLU A 692 -13.45 25.06 -5.99
C GLU A 692 -12.60 23.80 -5.69
N LEU A 693 -12.20 23.61 -4.43
CA LEU A 693 -11.41 22.43 -4.01
C LEU A 693 -12.28 21.17 -3.95
N CYS A 694 -13.54 21.31 -3.50
CA CYS A 694 -14.53 20.23 -3.55
C CYS A 694 -14.79 19.78 -5.00
N ALA A 695 -14.85 20.70 -5.95
CA ALA A 695 -15.03 20.39 -7.37
C ALA A 695 -13.85 19.56 -7.91
N ARG A 696 -12.61 19.87 -7.50
CA ARG A 696 -11.44 19.04 -7.85
C ARG A 696 -11.53 17.62 -7.30
N LEU A 697 -12.02 17.45 -6.09
CA LEU A 697 -12.25 16.11 -5.52
C LEU A 697 -13.39 15.39 -6.24
N GLU A 698 -14.42 16.11 -6.66
CA GLU A 698 -15.51 15.53 -7.46
C GLU A 698 -15.02 15.09 -8.85
N ASP A 699 -14.15 15.86 -9.50
CA ASP A 699 -13.51 15.45 -10.75
C ASP A 699 -12.72 14.13 -10.59
N VAL A 700 -11.96 13.99 -9.49
CA VAL A 700 -11.20 12.75 -9.19
C VAL A 700 -12.15 11.57 -9.02
N LEU A 701 -13.22 11.74 -8.23
CA LEU A 701 -14.20 10.69 -7.97
C LEU A 701 -14.97 10.32 -9.23
N ALA A 702 -15.43 11.31 -9.98
CA ALA A 702 -16.22 11.10 -11.19
C ALA A 702 -15.41 10.42 -12.31
N LEU A 703 -14.14 10.83 -12.51
CA LEU A 703 -13.23 10.21 -13.46
C LEU A 703 -12.91 8.75 -13.08
N GLY A 704 -12.62 8.49 -11.82
CA GLY A 704 -12.35 7.12 -11.36
C GLY A 704 -13.57 6.20 -11.50
N LEU A 705 -14.78 6.72 -11.27
CA LEU A 705 -16.04 5.99 -11.49
C LEU A 705 -16.39 5.84 -12.99
N ALA A 706 -15.89 6.71 -13.84
CA ALA A 706 -16.10 6.66 -15.30
C ALA A 706 -15.03 5.84 -16.03
N ASP A 707 -13.89 5.54 -15.39
CA ASP A 707 -12.77 4.82 -16.01
C ASP A 707 -13.22 3.49 -16.60
N ASP A 708 -12.91 3.25 -17.87
CA ASP A 708 -13.24 2.03 -18.60
C ASP A 708 -12.02 1.41 -19.32
N THR A 709 -10.82 1.86 -18.96
CA THR A 709 -9.53 1.34 -19.46
C THR A 709 -8.75 0.58 -18.41
N HIS A 710 -8.67 1.13 -17.21
CA HIS A 710 -7.86 0.60 -16.09
C HIS A 710 -8.70 0.29 -14.83
N ALA A 711 -10.00 0.08 -15.01
CA ALA A 711 -10.93 -0.21 -13.92
C ALA A 711 -11.36 -1.69 -13.91
N TRP A 712 -11.67 -2.17 -12.70
CA TRP A 712 -12.31 -3.45 -12.42
C TRP A 712 -13.49 -3.23 -11.48
N ASP A 713 -14.61 -3.88 -11.77
CA ASP A 713 -15.79 -3.90 -10.91
C ASP A 713 -15.87 -5.21 -10.14
N LEU A 714 -16.24 -5.12 -8.85
CA LEU A 714 -16.45 -6.26 -7.98
C LEU A 714 -17.90 -6.78 -8.16
N GLY A 715 -18.02 -8.09 -8.40
CA GLY A 715 -19.29 -8.80 -8.51
C GLY A 715 -19.84 -9.24 -7.14
N ASP A 716 -21.10 -9.67 -7.13
CA ASP A 716 -21.78 -10.23 -5.96
C ASP A 716 -21.20 -11.59 -5.51
N ASP A 717 -20.54 -12.30 -6.42
CA ASP A 717 -19.80 -13.54 -6.15
C ASP A 717 -18.40 -13.30 -5.54
N GLY A 718 -17.93 -12.03 -5.50
CA GLY A 718 -16.61 -11.66 -5.03
C GLY A 718 -15.53 -11.67 -6.10
N THR A 719 -15.90 -11.86 -7.38
CA THR A 719 -14.95 -11.82 -8.50
C THR A 719 -14.77 -10.39 -9.02
N TRP A 720 -13.56 -10.08 -9.47
CA TRP A 720 -13.24 -8.82 -10.12
C TRP A 720 -13.24 -8.99 -11.63
N SER A 721 -14.05 -8.18 -12.32
CA SER A 721 -14.13 -8.16 -13.77
C SER A 721 -13.60 -6.86 -14.31
N ARG A 722 -12.67 -6.93 -15.29
CA ARG A 722 -12.14 -5.73 -15.95
C ARG A 722 -13.26 -5.04 -16.71
N VAL A 723 -13.41 -3.74 -16.49
CA VAL A 723 -14.33 -2.89 -17.24
C VAL A 723 -13.70 -2.62 -18.61
N ARG A 724 -14.41 -2.94 -19.67
CA ARG A 724 -14.04 -2.59 -21.03
C ARG A 724 -15.21 -1.86 -21.65
N GLY A 725 -15.06 -0.56 -21.81
CA GLY A 725 -16.04 0.31 -22.43
C GLY A 725 -15.56 0.85 -23.77
N ASP A 726 -16.49 1.42 -24.53
CA ASP A 726 -16.19 2.02 -25.83
C ASP A 726 -15.81 3.51 -25.74
N ARG A 727 -15.79 4.07 -24.51
CA ARG A 727 -15.53 5.50 -24.30
C ARG A 727 -14.03 5.82 -24.22
N GLY A 728 -13.20 4.86 -23.85
CA GLY A 728 -11.75 5.02 -23.71
C GLY A 728 -11.35 5.99 -22.59
N VAL A 729 -12.12 6.06 -21.51
CA VAL A 729 -11.84 6.95 -20.38
C VAL A 729 -10.74 6.36 -19.52
N SER A 730 -9.55 6.97 -19.54
CA SER A 730 -8.49 6.74 -18.58
C SER A 730 -8.48 7.87 -17.56
N SER A 731 -8.86 7.58 -16.32
CA SER A 731 -8.90 8.58 -15.25
C SER A 731 -7.54 9.24 -15.02
N GLN A 732 -6.47 8.44 -15.03
CA GLN A 732 -5.11 8.93 -14.81
C GLN A 732 -4.62 9.82 -15.96
N ALA A 733 -4.85 9.43 -17.21
CA ALA A 733 -4.50 10.27 -18.36
C ALA A 733 -5.28 11.58 -18.35
N ARG A 734 -6.57 11.54 -18.05
CA ARG A 734 -7.39 12.77 -17.99
C ARG A 734 -6.97 13.69 -16.86
N LEU A 735 -6.59 13.15 -15.69
CA LEU A 735 -6.04 13.95 -14.59
C LEU A 735 -4.69 14.61 -14.92
N GLN A 736 -3.83 13.96 -15.73
CA GLN A 736 -2.62 14.57 -16.29
C GLN A 736 -2.95 15.77 -17.18
N GLU A 737 -3.89 15.60 -18.11
CA GLU A 737 -4.36 16.69 -18.99
C GLU A 737 -4.92 17.87 -18.18
N LEU A 738 -5.80 17.59 -17.22
CA LEU A 738 -6.36 18.62 -16.33
C LEU A 738 -5.29 19.37 -15.53
N ALA A 739 -4.21 18.70 -15.11
CA ALA A 739 -3.10 19.37 -14.44
C ALA A 739 -2.37 20.34 -15.37
N VAL A 740 -2.12 19.93 -16.61
CA VAL A 740 -1.52 20.80 -17.66
C VAL A 740 -2.47 21.96 -18.01
N GLU A 741 -3.77 21.70 -18.17
CA GLU A 741 -4.75 22.75 -18.44
C GLU A 741 -4.80 23.77 -17.31
N ARG A 742 -4.77 23.32 -16.04
CA ARG A 742 -4.72 24.20 -14.86
C ARG A 742 -3.43 25.04 -14.84
N SER A 743 -2.28 24.46 -15.11
CA SER A 743 -0.99 25.18 -15.07
C SER A 743 -0.88 26.28 -16.13
N ARG A 744 -1.61 26.16 -17.24
CA ARG A 744 -1.66 27.17 -18.32
C ARG A 744 -2.61 28.32 -18.04
N ARG A 745 -3.53 28.20 -17.06
CA ARG A 745 -4.42 29.31 -16.67
C ARG A 745 -3.58 30.36 -15.96
N ARG A 746 -3.30 31.49 -16.62
CA ARG A 746 -2.57 32.62 -16.03
C ARG A 746 -3.28 33.13 -14.77
N HIS A 747 -2.49 33.59 -13.81
CA HIS A 747 -3.05 34.23 -12.60
C HIS A 747 -3.96 35.40 -13.02
N PRO A 748 -5.15 35.60 -12.41
CA PRO A 748 -6.07 36.69 -12.79
C PRO A 748 -5.46 38.08 -12.80
N ALA A 749 -4.38 38.32 -12.05
CA ALA A 749 -3.63 39.57 -12.05
C ALA A 749 -2.93 39.89 -13.39
N GLU A 750 -2.62 38.90 -14.24
CA GLU A 750 -1.99 39.11 -15.56
C GLU A 750 -3.04 39.38 -16.68
N GLN A 751 -4.34 39.21 -16.39
CA GLN A 751 -5.42 39.53 -17.35
C GLN A 751 -5.93 40.98 -17.21
N ALA A 752 -5.47 41.71 -16.18
CA ALA A 752 -5.89 43.07 -15.88
C ALA A 752 -4.81 44.13 -16.24
N GLY A 753 -3.70 43.72 -16.91
CA GLY A 753 -2.66 44.63 -17.39
C GLY A 753 -2.71 44.89 -18.86
#